data_546756636b81ba3b44589c6494768814
#
_entry.id   546756636b81ba3b44589c6494768814
#
_cell.length_a   1.000
_cell.length_b   1.000
_cell.length_c   1.000
_cell.angle_alpha   90.00
_cell.angle_beta   90.00
_cell.angle_gamma   90.00
#
_symmetry.space_group_name_H-M   'P 1'
#
loop_
_entity.id
_entity.type
_entity.pdbx_description
1 polymer ?
#
loop_
_entity_poly.entity_id
_entity_poly.type
_entity_poly.pdbx_seq_one_letter_code
_entity_poly.pdbx_strand_id
1 'polypeptide(L)'
;MNRFYALVLASLAFSGVAKAQSGSAAFGFESRATAKVVQGPDTLRNAWAGGFNTPQFSTIDLNNDGQPDLFAFDHESSRCYTFLNVAAPAAPNGRRWQYAPQYESLFPTDLRGWALLRDYDCDGRPDLFTYINGGEIRVFRNALVNGRPSFALATNQIRFTGNFTGSANLTIGGYNLPAIQDVNGDGKLDIMTYDFISATFIEQYINNSPGTCGNALTFTLTTDHWGDVQSCGGCAEFKLTGQQCFTAARPTHTGGHSLLLVDLDGDGDQDLLDGRDNCPELARLLNLGTTAVPVVTQTGISASFPSSATPARVAVFPAGYQFDANFDGKPDVVVASNMLNNVSDLVSMRNNVQLFTNSAATGAPVYTSQPGGFLQNDMIDVSEAAAPTFGDIDGDGLPDMLIGNRADRVNNVYRATLTYYRNAGTRARPVFRFVTNDYLGLAAQGLQSIKPVLVDLNRDGAVDLAYAAWDRGTNVLYYILNTAATGRPVAFNAANAISFKPRGATAGTGLLPYSKDDMPCFTDVDNDGYVDLLIGTNEVREPGMALRYFHNRGRGPLDSAFVLVNNDYGHIRTASGDRPANLSPTVADFDGDGRPDLLTADATGYLRLFSDYRTQSPALFSERTDLQYNPLTALYEPTRLGLGDYSHYGLAANDLNGDGAPELFVGTEAGGLLSYGTRNRTITATRTEAARILALSIYPNPATATATVETALPTRVTVFDLTGRVVQAADIAQRRHTLSLTGLAAGVYLVRAEGADGTAAVQRLLVR
;
A
#
# COMPACT_ATOMS: atom_id res chain seq x y z
N MET A 1 -0.53 -40.85 63.28
CA MET A 1 -1.67 -39.91 63.25
C MET A 1 -1.53 -39.10 61.94
N ASN A 2 -2.24 -39.60 60.96
CA ASN A 2 -2.24 -39.02 59.60
C ASN A 2 -3.20 -37.81 59.53
N ARG A 3 -2.73 -36.69 58.99
CA ARG A 3 -3.62 -35.63 58.50
C ARG A 3 -3.34 -35.41 57.02
N PHE A 4 -4.29 -35.83 56.20
CA PHE A 4 -4.42 -35.47 54.78
C PHE A 4 -4.86 -34.02 54.65
N TYR A 5 -4.14 -33.20 53.88
CA TYR A 5 -4.62 -31.93 53.37
C TYR A 5 -5.10 -32.16 51.92
N ALA A 6 -6.41 -31.98 51.73
CA ALA A 6 -7.01 -31.91 50.41
C ALA A 6 -6.84 -30.49 49.85
N LEU A 7 -6.16 -30.37 48.70
CA LEU A 7 -6.09 -29.13 47.91
C LEU A 7 -7.36 -29.02 47.07
N VAL A 8 -8.20 -28.02 47.34
CA VAL A 8 -9.32 -27.68 46.49
C VAL A 8 -8.80 -26.67 45.44
N LEU A 9 -8.69 -27.10 44.17
CA LEU A 9 -8.51 -26.23 43.02
C LEU A 9 -9.85 -25.56 42.70
N ALA A 10 -9.95 -24.26 42.98
CA ALA A 10 -11.02 -23.41 42.47
C ALA A 10 -10.68 -22.93 41.06
N SER A 11 -11.31 -23.55 40.06
CA SER A 11 -11.32 -23.05 38.69
C SER A 11 -12.18 -21.80 38.60
N LEU A 12 -11.54 -20.63 38.51
CA LEU A 12 -12.17 -19.39 38.12
C LEU A 12 -12.46 -19.41 36.61
N ALA A 13 -13.67 -19.76 36.25
CA ALA A 13 -14.19 -19.52 34.92
C ALA A 13 -14.43 -18.01 34.75
N PHE A 14 -13.56 -17.36 33.99
CA PHE A 14 -13.85 -16.04 33.44
C PHE A 14 -14.93 -16.22 32.37
N SER A 15 -16.18 -16.03 32.73
CA SER A 15 -17.27 -15.78 31.78
C SER A 15 -17.10 -14.35 31.25
N GLY A 16 -16.37 -14.23 30.14
CA GLY A 16 -16.43 -13.02 29.32
C GLY A 16 -17.87 -12.84 28.84
N VAL A 17 -18.57 -11.89 29.40
CA VAL A 17 -19.85 -11.43 28.88
C VAL A 17 -19.53 -10.74 27.56
N ALA A 18 -19.69 -11.46 26.44
CA ALA A 18 -19.83 -10.84 25.15
C ALA A 18 -21.04 -9.90 25.24
N LYS A 19 -20.80 -8.60 25.31
CA LYS A 19 -21.84 -7.61 25.07
C LYS A 19 -22.32 -7.84 23.65
N ALA A 20 -23.51 -8.42 23.51
CA ALA A 20 -24.23 -8.37 22.26
C ALA A 20 -24.45 -6.89 21.91
N GLN A 21 -23.75 -6.44 20.88
CA GLN A 21 -23.93 -5.12 20.30
C GLN A 21 -25.38 -5.08 19.78
N SER A 22 -26.19 -4.23 20.36
CA SER A 22 -27.54 -3.91 19.86
C SER A 22 -27.41 -3.40 18.41
N GLY A 23 -28.14 -4.03 17.49
CA GLY A 23 -27.98 -3.91 16.04
C GLY A 23 -28.15 -2.49 15.46
N SER A 24 -27.09 -1.70 15.52
CA SER A 24 -26.81 -0.69 14.49
C SER A 24 -26.10 -1.39 13.34
N ALA A 25 -26.52 -1.15 12.10
CA ALA A 25 -25.81 -1.65 10.93
C ALA A 25 -24.33 -1.25 11.05
N ALA A 26 -23.41 -2.23 10.98
CA ALA A 26 -21.99 -1.96 11.15
C ALA A 26 -21.53 -1.01 10.03
N PHE A 27 -20.96 0.14 10.39
CA PHE A 27 -20.38 1.12 9.47
C PHE A 27 -18.89 0.81 9.23
N GLY A 28 -18.37 1.16 8.07
CA GLY A 28 -16.94 1.11 7.77
C GLY A 28 -16.65 1.51 6.34
N PHE A 29 -15.44 1.19 5.89
CA PHE A 29 -14.90 1.53 4.59
C PHE A 29 -14.72 0.29 3.72
N GLU A 30 -14.95 0.43 2.42
CA GLU A 30 -14.66 -0.58 1.41
C GLU A 30 -13.71 0.01 0.37
N SER A 31 -12.61 -0.69 0.05
CA SER A 31 -11.71 -0.26 -1.02
C SER A 31 -12.49 -0.10 -2.33
N ARG A 32 -12.41 1.07 -2.93
CA ARG A 32 -13.18 1.42 -4.14
C ARG A 32 -12.41 2.39 -5.01
N ALA A 33 -12.34 2.12 -6.31
CA ALA A 33 -11.88 3.12 -7.28
C ALA A 33 -13.00 4.16 -7.48
N THR A 34 -13.03 5.19 -6.64
CA THR A 34 -14.11 6.21 -6.59
C THR A 34 -14.12 7.13 -7.80
N ALA A 35 -12.95 7.37 -8.40
CA ALA A 35 -12.79 8.23 -9.55
C ALA A 35 -11.84 7.62 -10.58
N LYS A 36 -12.07 7.97 -11.85
CA LYS A 36 -11.15 7.70 -12.95
C LYS A 36 -10.01 8.71 -12.90
N VAL A 37 -8.77 8.26 -13.11
CA VAL A 37 -7.59 9.15 -13.18
C VAL A 37 -6.97 9.07 -14.56
N VAL A 38 -6.69 10.23 -15.15
CA VAL A 38 -6.15 10.36 -16.51
C VAL A 38 -4.87 11.21 -16.48
N GLN A 39 -3.79 10.65 -17.02
CA GLN A 39 -2.51 11.32 -17.13
C GLN A 39 -2.03 11.30 -18.58
N GLY A 40 -1.94 12.48 -19.19
CA GLY A 40 -1.73 12.59 -20.64
C GLY A 40 -2.85 11.89 -21.43
N PRO A 41 -2.52 10.97 -22.38
CA PRO A 41 -3.50 10.20 -23.13
C PRO A 41 -4.06 9.00 -22.35
N ASP A 42 -3.39 8.58 -21.26
CA ASP A 42 -3.64 7.30 -20.61
C ASP A 42 -4.58 7.43 -19.42
N THR A 43 -5.34 6.40 -19.18
CA THR A 43 -6.11 6.20 -17.95
C THR A 43 -5.33 5.27 -17.04
N LEU A 44 -5.01 5.73 -15.83
CA LEU A 44 -4.37 4.92 -14.82
C LEU A 44 -5.34 3.81 -14.37
N ARG A 45 -4.91 2.55 -14.52
CA ARG A 45 -5.76 1.38 -14.26
C ARG A 45 -5.80 1.01 -12.79
N ASN A 46 -4.69 1.21 -12.10
CA ASN A 46 -4.48 0.95 -10.68
C ASN A 46 -4.25 2.26 -9.90
N ALA A 47 -4.89 3.37 -10.31
CA ALA A 47 -4.65 4.72 -9.79
C ALA A 47 -4.64 4.79 -8.25
N TRP A 48 -5.45 3.98 -7.60
CA TRP A 48 -5.71 3.98 -6.16
C TRP A 48 -5.05 2.79 -5.44
N ALA A 49 -3.94 2.28 -5.94
CA ALA A 49 -3.24 1.15 -5.31
C ALA A 49 -2.24 1.57 -4.22
N GLY A 50 -1.91 2.86 -4.10
CA GLY A 50 -1.06 3.36 -3.01
C GLY A 50 0.40 3.58 -3.36
N GLY A 51 0.82 3.39 -4.63
CA GLY A 51 2.21 3.62 -5.08
C GLY A 51 3.20 2.54 -4.66
N PHE A 52 4.44 2.64 -5.18
CA PHE A 52 5.57 1.77 -4.85
C PHE A 52 6.84 2.58 -4.67
N ASN A 53 7.58 2.34 -3.57
CA ASN A 53 8.93 2.84 -3.40
C ASN A 53 9.97 1.74 -3.61
N THR A 54 9.82 0.62 -2.90
CA THR A 54 10.81 -0.47 -2.86
C THR A 54 10.13 -1.84 -2.93
N PRO A 55 9.34 -2.12 -4.00
CA PRO A 55 8.56 -3.34 -4.10
C PRO A 55 9.42 -4.56 -4.41
N GLN A 56 9.13 -5.66 -3.72
CA GLN A 56 9.66 -7.01 -3.96
C GLN A 56 8.54 -7.86 -4.55
N PHE A 57 8.79 -8.54 -5.67
CA PHE A 57 7.75 -9.23 -6.44
C PHE A 57 7.84 -10.74 -6.33
N SER A 58 6.68 -11.38 -6.26
CA SER A 58 6.51 -12.84 -6.38
C SER A 58 5.13 -13.16 -6.97
N THR A 59 4.94 -14.37 -7.47
CA THR A 59 3.65 -14.82 -8.02
C THR A 59 2.99 -15.86 -7.12
N ILE A 60 1.65 -15.85 -7.11
CA ILE A 60 0.80 -16.77 -6.34
C ILE A 60 -0.59 -16.79 -6.96
N ASP A 61 -1.28 -17.92 -6.94
CA ASP A 61 -2.70 -18.00 -7.30
C ASP A 61 -3.57 -17.60 -6.08
N LEU A 62 -4.03 -16.35 -6.05
CA LEU A 62 -4.79 -15.77 -4.92
C LEU A 62 -6.25 -16.20 -4.89
N ASN A 63 -6.83 -16.42 -6.05
CA ASN A 63 -8.25 -16.68 -6.23
C ASN A 63 -8.57 -18.14 -6.60
N ASN A 64 -7.53 -18.98 -6.75
CA ASN A 64 -7.58 -20.37 -7.11
C ASN A 64 -8.24 -20.60 -8.51
N ASP A 65 -7.88 -19.74 -9.47
CA ASP A 65 -8.33 -19.87 -10.87
C ASP A 65 -7.31 -20.55 -11.78
N GLY A 66 -6.16 -20.96 -11.23
CA GLY A 66 -5.07 -21.62 -11.95
C GLY A 66 -4.17 -20.67 -12.74
N GLN A 67 -4.33 -19.36 -12.58
CA GLN A 67 -3.46 -18.36 -13.16
C GLN A 67 -2.57 -17.73 -12.07
N PRO A 68 -1.29 -17.49 -12.34
CA PRO A 68 -0.47 -16.78 -11.40
C PRO A 68 -0.95 -15.31 -11.28
N ASP A 69 -1.30 -14.91 -10.07
CA ASP A 69 -1.52 -13.53 -9.64
C ASP A 69 -0.21 -12.94 -9.10
N LEU A 70 -0.19 -11.63 -8.82
CA LEU A 70 1.00 -10.95 -8.36
C LEU A 70 0.87 -10.53 -6.89
N PHE A 71 1.87 -10.88 -6.12
CA PHE A 71 2.16 -10.37 -4.79
C PHE A 71 3.34 -9.38 -4.89
N ALA A 72 3.19 -8.21 -4.27
CA ALA A 72 4.30 -7.30 -4.06
C ALA A 72 4.39 -6.94 -2.57
N PHE A 73 5.62 -6.89 -2.05
CA PHE A 73 5.91 -6.42 -0.69
C PHE A 73 6.78 -5.17 -0.79
N ASP A 74 6.25 -4.02 -0.41
CA ASP A 74 7.03 -2.80 -0.37
C ASP A 74 7.85 -2.76 0.92
N HIS A 75 9.17 -2.82 0.79
CA HIS A 75 10.12 -2.96 1.88
C HIS A 75 10.08 -1.74 2.83
N GLU A 76 10.04 -0.53 2.28
CA GLU A 76 10.05 0.71 3.07
C GLU A 76 8.79 0.84 3.93
N SER A 77 7.62 0.62 3.35
CA SER A 77 6.34 0.72 4.05
C SER A 77 5.92 -0.56 4.76
N SER A 78 6.65 -1.67 4.58
CA SER A 78 6.28 -3.03 5.05
C SER A 78 4.84 -3.39 4.71
N ARG A 79 4.41 -3.04 3.49
CA ARG A 79 3.05 -3.25 3.01
C ARG A 79 2.99 -4.32 1.94
N CYS A 80 1.99 -5.21 2.07
CA CYS A 80 1.63 -6.15 1.02
C CYS A 80 0.68 -5.52 0.02
N TYR A 81 0.88 -5.81 -1.25
CA TYR A 81 -0.02 -5.48 -2.36
C TYR A 81 -0.35 -6.74 -3.12
N THR A 82 -1.58 -6.85 -3.57
CA THR A 82 -2.04 -7.98 -4.37
C THR A 82 -2.70 -7.51 -5.65
N PHE A 83 -2.38 -8.18 -6.77
CA PHE A 83 -2.96 -7.88 -8.07
C PHE A 83 -3.41 -9.18 -8.72
N LEU A 84 -4.64 -9.22 -9.18
CA LEU A 84 -5.14 -10.34 -9.96
C LEU A 84 -4.70 -10.23 -11.42
N ASN A 85 -4.38 -11.36 -11.99
CA ASN A 85 -4.17 -11.55 -13.41
C ASN A 85 -5.54 -11.73 -14.09
N VAL A 86 -6.09 -10.65 -14.64
CA VAL A 86 -7.45 -10.66 -15.20
C VAL A 86 -7.46 -10.58 -16.71
N ALA A 87 -8.50 -11.17 -17.33
CA ALA A 87 -8.72 -11.05 -18.77
C ALA A 87 -8.92 -9.57 -19.17
N ALA A 88 -8.20 -9.14 -20.19
CA ALA A 88 -8.25 -7.80 -20.75
C ALA A 88 -8.06 -7.85 -22.28
N PRO A 89 -9.09 -8.15 -23.06
CA PRO A 89 -8.97 -8.41 -24.51
C PRO A 89 -8.36 -7.27 -25.32
N ALA A 90 -8.38 -6.04 -24.80
CA ALA A 90 -7.75 -4.88 -25.42
C ALA A 90 -6.25 -4.70 -25.05
N ALA A 91 -5.72 -5.48 -24.11
CA ALA A 91 -4.30 -5.48 -23.77
C ALA A 91 -3.50 -6.34 -24.80
N PRO A 92 -2.18 -6.07 -25.00
CA PRO A 92 -1.37 -6.75 -25.99
C PRO A 92 -1.44 -8.29 -25.93
N ASN A 93 -1.38 -8.87 -24.73
CA ASN A 93 -1.47 -10.33 -24.53
C ASN A 93 -2.79 -10.77 -23.89
N GLY A 94 -3.85 -9.94 -24.03
CA GLY A 94 -5.21 -10.26 -23.58
C GLY A 94 -5.43 -10.29 -22.07
N ARG A 95 -4.42 -9.91 -21.27
CA ARG A 95 -4.47 -9.93 -19.81
C ARG A 95 -3.86 -8.66 -19.21
N ARG A 96 -4.11 -8.42 -17.91
CA ARG A 96 -3.54 -7.30 -17.17
C ARG A 96 -3.49 -7.60 -15.67
N TRP A 97 -2.64 -6.90 -14.97
CA TRP A 97 -2.62 -6.83 -13.51
C TRP A 97 -3.68 -5.84 -13.02
N GLN A 98 -4.55 -6.29 -12.12
CA GLN A 98 -5.59 -5.48 -11.50
C GLN A 98 -5.44 -5.50 -9.99
N TYR A 99 -5.30 -4.33 -9.37
CA TYR A 99 -5.21 -4.19 -7.92
C TYR A 99 -6.39 -4.85 -7.22
N ALA A 100 -6.11 -5.66 -6.20
CA ALA A 100 -7.08 -6.51 -5.51
C ALA A 100 -6.82 -6.55 -3.99
N PRO A 101 -7.00 -5.42 -3.28
CA PRO A 101 -6.62 -5.25 -1.88
C PRO A 101 -7.32 -6.20 -0.90
N GLN A 102 -8.43 -6.82 -1.29
CA GLN A 102 -9.14 -7.78 -0.47
C GLN A 102 -8.30 -9.03 -0.12
N TYR A 103 -7.26 -9.33 -0.89
CA TYR A 103 -6.36 -10.46 -0.63
C TYR A 103 -5.16 -10.08 0.25
N GLU A 104 -4.90 -8.81 0.51
CA GLU A 104 -3.77 -8.36 1.33
C GLU A 104 -3.86 -8.90 2.77
N SER A 105 -5.07 -9.04 3.32
CA SER A 105 -5.29 -9.57 4.67
C SER A 105 -5.01 -11.08 4.82
N LEU A 106 -4.79 -11.81 3.72
CA LEU A 106 -4.41 -13.23 3.77
C LEU A 106 -2.97 -13.42 4.27
N PHE A 107 -2.12 -12.40 4.13
CA PHE A 107 -0.71 -12.47 4.51
C PHE A 107 -0.50 -12.14 5.99
N PRO A 108 0.57 -12.70 6.63
CA PRO A 108 0.94 -12.35 7.98
C PRO A 108 1.14 -10.84 8.17
N THR A 109 0.81 -10.35 9.34
CA THR A 109 0.70 -8.91 9.62
C THR A 109 1.96 -8.26 10.12
N ASP A 110 2.96 -9.08 10.44
CA ASP A 110 4.23 -8.70 11.03
C ASP A 110 5.40 -8.88 10.05
N LEU A 111 5.13 -8.88 8.74
CA LEU A 111 6.15 -8.95 7.70
C LEU A 111 7.04 -7.70 7.75
N ARG A 112 8.36 -7.91 7.70
CA ARG A 112 9.38 -6.85 7.72
C ARG A 112 10.60 -7.28 6.92
N GLY A 113 11.41 -6.31 6.51
CA GLY A 113 12.63 -6.53 5.75
C GLY A 113 12.32 -7.01 4.34
N TRP A 114 12.17 -8.29 4.13
CA TRP A 114 11.82 -8.84 2.82
C TRP A 114 10.77 -9.96 2.94
N ALA A 115 10.04 -10.18 1.84
CA ALA A 115 9.05 -11.24 1.72
C ALA A 115 9.04 -11.82 0.30
N LEU A 116 9.37 -13.11 0.17
CA LEU A 116 9.42 -13.85 -1.08
C LEU A 116 8.52 -15.08 -1.02
N LEU A 117 7.82 -15.34 -2.11
CA LEU A 117 6.96 -16.52 -2.24
C LEU A 117 7.67 -17.58 -3.08
N ARG A 118 7.88 -18.77 -2.50
CA ARG A 118 8.54 -19.92 -3.14
C ARG A 118 7.91 -21.22 -2.63
N ASP A 119 7.60 -22.15 -3.53
CA ASP A 119 7.03 -23.45 -3.21
C ASP A 119 8.13 -24.40 -2.71
N TYR A 120 8.29 -24.55 -1.38
CA TYR A 120 9.36 -25.40 -0.82
C TYR A 120 8.96 -26.86 -0.67
N ASP A 121 7.67 -27.16 -0.58
CA ASP A 121 7.20 -28.55 -0.37
C ASP A 121 6.59 -29.18 -1.65
N CYS A 122 6.71 -28.48 -2.80
CA CYS A 122 6.28 -28.90 -4.14
C CYS A 122 4.78 -29.24 -4.23
N ASP A 123 3.97 -28.59 -3.45
CA ASP A 123 2.53 -28.81 -3.50
C ASP A 123 1.83 -27.91 -4.53
N GLY A 124 2.60 -27.11 -5.29
CA GLY A 124 2.15 -26.19 -6.33
C GLY A 124 1.66 -24.86 -5.78
N ARG A 125 1.84 -24.60 -4.49
CA ARG A 125 1.43 -23.36 -3.84
C ARG A 125 2.65 -22.67 -3.23
N PRO A 126 3.02 -21.48 -3.70
CA PRO A 126 4.15 -20.76 -3.14
C PRO A 126 3.98 -20.44 -1.66
N ASP A 127 4.98 -20.81 -0.86
CA ASP A 127 5.11 -20.55 0.56
C ASP A 127 5.81 -19.23 0.81
N LEU A 128 5.62 -18.63 1.98
CA LEU A 128 6.16 -17.32 2.30
C LEU A 128 7.45 -17.45 3.13
N PHE A 129 8.54 -16.95 2.57
CA PHE A 129 9.81 -16.74 3.24
C PHE A 129 9.96 -15.26 3.59
N THR A 130 10.38 -14.96 4.81
CA THR A 130 10.53 -13.58 5.28
C THR A 130 11.63 -13.45 6.33
N TYR A 131 12.11 -12.23 6.47
CA TYR A 131 13.09 -11.84 7.47
C TYR A 131 12.46 -11.71 8.87
N ILE A 132 13.23 -12.07 9.89
CA ILE A 132 12.92 -11.76 11.29
C ILE A 132 14.11 -11.06 11.96
N ASN A 133 13.84 -10.19 12.92
CA ASN A 133 14.86 -9.46 13.65
C ASN A 133 15.93 -10.41 14.22
N GLY A 134 17.19 -10.16 13.91
CA GLY A 134 18.32 -11.04 14.24
C GLY A 134 18.95 -11.72 13.03
N GLY A 135 18.32 -11.60 11.85
CA GLY A 135 18.85 -12.14 10.60
C GLY A 135 18.31 -13.51 10.23
N GLU A 136 17.43 -14.10 11.05
CA GLU A 136 16.88 -15.43 10.76
C GLU A 136 15.81 -15.36 9.67
N ILE A 137 15.61 -16.49 8.99
CA ILE A 137 14.59 -16.69 7.98
C ILE A 137 13.40 -17.40 8.60
N ARG A 138 12.24 -16.75 8.57
CA ARG A 138 10.95 -17.33 8.93
C ARG A 138 10.24 -17.85 7.69
N VAL A 139 9.61 -19.02 7.81
CA VAL A 139 8.85 -19.63 6.72
C VAL A 139 7.42 -19.90 7.17
N PHE A 140 6.46 -19.50 6.33
CA PHE A 140 5.05 -19.86 6.50
C PHE A 140 4.64 -20.76 5.33
N ARG A 141 4.06 -21.91 5.68
CA ARG A 141 3.49 -22.80 4.68
C ARG A 141 2.15 -22.27 4.19
N ASN A 142 1.96 -22.28 2.86
CA ASN A 142 0.71 -21.95 2.23
C ASN A 142 -0.18 -23.18 2.11
N ALA A 143 -1.37 -23.13 2.70
CA ALA A 143 -2.41 -24.14 2.57
C ALA A 143 -3.67 -23.48 2.00
N LEU A 144 -4.50 -24.24 1.28
CA LEU A 144 -5.80 -23.73 0.86
C LEU A 144 -6.84 -23.96 1.96
N VAL A 145 -7.42 -22.85 2.44
CA VAL A 145 -8.56 -22.86 3.34
C VAL A 145 -9.73 -22.20 2.63
N ASN A 146 -10.80 -22.96 2.42
CA ASN A 146 -11.97 -22.49 1.64
C ASN A 146 -11.60 -21.97 0.22
N GLY A 147 -10.64 -22.61 -0.44
CA GLY A 147 -10.19 -22.25 -1.78
C GLY A 147 -9.33 -20.98 -1.84
N ARG A 148 -8.71 -20.56 -0.75
CA ARG A 148 -7.85 -19.36 -0.65
C ARG A 148 -6.54 -19.68 0.04
N PRO A 149 -5.44 -18.97 -0.29
CA PRO A 149 -4.18 -19.07 0.44
C PRO A 149 -4.36 -18.80 1.93
N SER A 150 -3.68 -19.60 2.75
CA SER A 150 -3.66 -19.44 4.20
C SER A 150 -2.27 -19.82 4.72
N PHE A 151 -1.58 -18.87 5.30
CA PHE A 151 -0.19 -19.02 5.71
C PHE A 151 -0.08 -19.46 7.18
N ALA A 152 0.42 -20.67 7.40
CA ALA A 152 0.69 -21.21 8.73
C ALA A 152 2.19 -21.25 9.00
N LEU A 153 2.62 -20.81 10.18
CA LEU A 153 4.04 -20.82 10.55
C LEU A 153 4.62 -22.24 10.47
N ALA A 154 5.58 -22.43 9.58
CA ALA A 154 6.34 -23.69 9.45
C ALA A 154 7.61 -23.67 10.35
N THR A 155 8.39 -22.59 10.30
CA THR A 155 9.54 -22.39 11.17
C THR A 155 9.83 -20.90 11.38
N ASN A 156 10.37 -20.56 12.55
CA ASN A 156 10.88 -19.21 12.83
C ASN A 156 12.33 -19.02 12.43
N GLN A 157 13.06 -20.13 12.14
CA GLN A 157 14.47 -20.06 11.75
C GLN A 157 14.84 -21.30 10.94
N ILE A 158 15.56 -21.08 9.86
CA ILE A 158 16.19 -22.15 9.07
C ILE A 158 17.53 -22.51 9.71
N ARG A 159 17.85 -23.81 9.73
CA ARG A 159 19.13 -24.31 10.25
C ARG A 159 19.93 -24.97 9.15
N PHE A 160 21.25 -24.90 9.29
CA PHE A 160 22.17 -25.55 8.38
C PHE A 160 23.28 -26.30 9.11
N THR A 161 23.90 -27.24 8.41
CA THR A 161 25.14 -27.95 8.78
C THR A 161 26.27 -27.50 7.85
N GLY A 162 27.51 -27.78 8.21
CA GLY A 162 28.69 -27.42 7.40
C GLY A 162 29.93 -28.12 7.89
N ASN A 163 31.12 -27.57 7.68
CA ASN A 163 32.39 -28.09 8.12
C ASN A 163 32.62 -27.91 9.64
N PHE A 164 31.54 -28.00 10.46
CA PHE A 164 31.55 -27.88 11.92
C PHE A 164 30.63 -28.94 12.54
N THR A 165 30.83 -29.21 13.83
CA THR A 165 29.98 -30.18 14.55
C THR A 165 28.66 -29.55 14.97
N GLY A 166 27.55 -30.16 14.59
CA GLY A 166 26.20 -29.71 14.94
C GLY A 166 25.55 -28.91 13.83
N SER A 167 24.60 -28.03 14.19
CA SER A 167 23.92 -27.13 13.23
C SER A 167 23.84 -25.72 13.79
N ALA A 168 23.89 -24.74 12.89
CA ALA A 168 23.74 -23.31 13.18
C ALA A 168 22.46 -22.74 12.56
N ASN A 169 22.03 -21.54 13.00
CA ASN A 169 20.97 -20.80 12.34
C ASN A 169 21.52 -20.15 11.06
N LEU A 170 20.78 -20.26 9.95
CA LEU A 170 21.09 -19.52 8.74
C LEU A 170 20.64 -18.08 8.99
N THR A 171 21.61 -17.16 8.98
CA THR A 171 21.37 -15.74 9.22
C THR A 171 21.73 -14.92 7.97
N ILE A 172 20.89 -13.94 7.65
CA ILE A 172 21.05 -13.04 6.50
C ILE A 172 21.16 -11.62 7.01
N GLY A 173 22.08 -10.83 6.49
CA GLY A 173 22.16 -9.41 6.83
C GLY A 173 20.82 -8.70 6.56
N GLY A 174 20.41 -7.78 7.44
CA GLY A 174 19.10 -7.12 7.35
C GLY A 174 18.85 -6.32 6.06
N TYR A 175 19.92 -6.03 5.33
CA TYR A 175 19.85 -5.35 4.03
C TYR A 175 20.00 -6.31 2.84
N ASN A 176 20.23 -7.61 3.09
CA ASN A 176 20.40 -8.59 2.02
C ASN A 176 19.04 -9.17 1.60
N LEU A 177 18.87 -9.32 0.28
CA LEU A 177 17.79 -10.09 -0.33
C LEU A 177 18.39 -11.38 -0.92
N PRO A 178 18.10 -12.56 -0.33
CA PRO A 178 18.68 -13.82 -0.79
C PRO A 178 18.06 -14.30 -2.09
N ALA A 179 18.78 -15.09 -2.86
CA ALA A 179 18.19 -15.97 -3.87
C ALA A 179 17.72 -17.25 -3.18
N ILE A 180 16.45 -17.60 -3.40
CA ILE A 180 15.81 -18.84 -2.91
C ILE A 180 15.27 -19.56 -4.15
N GLN A 181 16.05 -20.48 -4.72
CA GLN A 181 15.78 -21.19 -5.98
C GLN A 181 16.47 -22.56 -5.95
N ASP A 182 16.06 -23.45 -6.85
CA ASP A 182 16.78 -24.70 -7.11
C ASP A 182 18.09 -24.37 -7.86
N VAL A 183 19.22 -24.43 -7.16
CA VAL A 183 20.53 -24.08 -7.71
C VAL A 183 21.18 -25.29 -8.38
N ASN A 184 20.93 -26.49 -7.88
CA ASN A 184 21.63 -27.71 -8.28
C ASN A 184 20.80 -28.60 -9.23
N GLY A 185 19.55 -28.24 -9.54
CA GLY A 185 18.65 -28.98 -10.43
C GLY A 185 18.03 -30.24 -9.81
N ASP A 186 18.01 -30.35 -8.46
CA ASP A 186 17.43 -31.52 -7.77
C ASP A 186 15.95 -31.38 -7.43
N GLY A 187 15.34 -30.26 -7.80
CA GLY A 187 13.92 -29.94 -7.57
C GLY A 187 13.62 -29.37 -6.20
N LYS A 188 14.62 -29.06 -5.36
CA LYS A 188 14.45 -28.44 -4.05
C LYS A 188 14.96 -27.01 -4.06
N LEU A 189 14.34 -26.19 -3.21
CA LEU A 189 14.81 -24.81 -3.06
C LEU A 189 16.07 -24.76 -2.21
N ASP A 190 17.12 -24.20 -2.79
CA ASP A 190 18.37 -23.85 -2.14
C ASP A 190 18.39 -22.38 -1.78
N ILE A 191 19.38 -21.95 -0.98
CA ILE A 191 19.54 -20.56 -0.57
C ILE A 191 20.94 -20.08 -0.90
N MET A 192 21.03 -18.92 -1.59
CA MET A 192 22.27 -18.20 -1.75
C MET A 192 22.15 -16.80 -1.14
N THR A 193 23.19 -16.39 -0.42
CA THR A 193 23.25 -15.07 0.22
C THR A 193 24.70 -14.63 0.38
N TYR A 194 24.92 -13.36 0.66
CA TYR A 194 26.23 -12.91 1.12
C TYR A 194 26.44 -13.27 2.60
N ASP A 195 27.70 -13.50 2.97
CA ASP A 195 28.10 -13.80 4.34
C ASP A 195 27.61 -12.72 5.31
N PHE A 196 27.10 -13.16 6.45
CA PHE A 196 26.46 -12.27 7.42
C PHE A 196 27.40 -11.22 8.03
N ILE A 197 28.73 -11.52 8.11
CA ILE A 197 29.69 -10.70 8.83
C ILE A 197 30.23 -9.55 7.97
N SER A 198 30.64 -9.85 6.73
CA SER A 198 31.33 -8.90 5.88
C SER A 198 30.58 -8.51 4.62
N ALA A 199 29.59 -9.30 4.22
CA ALA A 199 28.85 -9.16 2.95
C ALA A 199 29.81 -9.08 1.74
N THR A 200 30.88 -9.90 1.73
CA THR A 200 31.88 -9.91 0.68
C THR A 200 31.94 -11.22 -0.10
N PHE A 201 31.53 -12.34 0.51
CA PHE A 201 31.54 -13.66 -0.11
C PHE A 201 30.11 -14.17 -0.28
N ILE A 202 29.88 -14.91 -1.35
CA ILE A 202 28.60 -15.54 -1.62
C ILE A 202 28.60 -16.96 -1.05
N GLU A 203 27.70 -17.21 -0.11
CA GLU A 203 27.47 -18.50 0.53
C GLU A 203 26.36 -19.24 -0.19
N GLN A 204 26.55 -20.56 -0.38
CA GLN A 204 25.56 -21.44 -0.98
C GLN A 204 25.16 -22.53 0.00
N TYR A 205 23.87 -22.60 0.26
CA TYR A 205 23.22 -23.56 1.17
C TYR A 205 22.31 -24.48 0.37
N ILE A 206 22.73 -25.74 0.20
CA ILE A 206 21.98 -26.75 -0.53
C ILE A 206 21.00 -27.45 0.41
N ASN A 207 19.76 -27.59 -0.05
CA ASN A 207 18.71 -28.29 0.68
C ASN A 207 18.86 -29.80 0.53
N ASN A 208 19.26 -30.47 1.57
CA ASN A 208 19.46 -31.92 1.62
C ASN A 208 18.33 -32.68 2.35
N SER A 209 17.13 -32.09 2.40
CA SER A 209 15.94 -32.75 2.93
C SER A 209 15.69 -34.08 2.22
N PRO A 210 15.22 -35.13 2.93
CA PRO A 210 14.88 -36.40 2.31
C PRO A 210 13.73 -36.28 1.31
N GLY A 211 13.75 -37.08 0.26
CA GLY A 211 12.71 -37.09 -0.78
C GLY A 211 12.98 -36.15 -1.95
N THR A 212 12.00 -36.00 -2.83
CA THR A 212 12.09 -35.19 -4.05
C THR A 212 11.81 -33.70 -3.81
N CYS A 213 11.19 -33.35 -2.67
CA CYS A 213 10.85 -31.99 -2.28
C CYS A 213 11.42 -31.65 -0.91
N GLY A 214 11.85 -30.42 -0.74
CA GLY A 214 12.60 -29.96 0.42
C GLY A 214 11.79 -29.64 1.68
N ASN A 215 10.70 -30.37 1.94
CA ASN A 215 9.72 -30.07 2.99
C ASN A 215 10.23 -30.15 4.44
N ALA A 216 11.46 -30.59 4.68
CA ALA A 216 12.11 -30.55 5.98
C ALA A 216 12.96 -29.28 6.22
N LEU A 217 13.20 -28.43 5.21
CA LEU A 217 14.00 -27.20 5.27
C LEU A 217 15.35 -27.40 5.96
N THR A 218 16.06 -28.51 5.62
CA THR A 218 17.38 -28.83 6.14
C THR A 218 18.44 -28.53 5.11
N PHE A 219 19.43 -27.71 5.49
CA PHE A 219 20.44 -27.18 4.58
C PHE A 219 21.85 -27.57 5.00
N THR A 220 22.75 -27.63 4.00
CA THR A 220 24.19 -27.75 4.19
C THR A 220 24.90 -26.63 3.48
N LEU A 221 25.79 -25.91 4.16
CA LEU A 221 26.72 -24.97 3.54
C LEU A 221 27.71 -25.76 2.70
N THR A 222 27.60 -25.66 1.37
CA THR A 222 28.45 -26.38 0.41
C THR A 222 29.64 -25.56 -0.01
N THR A 223 29.51 -24.25 -0.08
CA THR A 223 30.61 -23.31 -0.30
C THR A 223 30.29 -21.97 0.35
N ASP A 224 31.34 -21.36 0.89
CA ASP A 224 31.37 -19.99 1.41
C ASP A 224 32.05 -19.00 0.43
N HIS A 225 32.37 -19.46 -0.79
CA HIS A 225 33.03 -18.69 -1.84
C HIS A 225 32.52 -19.11 -3.23
N TRP A 226 31.22 -18.95 -3.48
CA TRP A 226 30.63 -19.33 -4.77
C TRP A 226 31.34 -18.63 -5.94
N GLY A 227 31.69 -19.41 -6.96
CA GLY A 227 32.40 -18.92 -8.19
C GLY A 227 33.80 -18.35 -7.93
N ASP A 228 34.37 -18.54 -6.76
CA ASP A 228 35.65 -17.97 -6.34
C ASP A 228 35.75 -16.45 -6.51
N VAL A 229 34.64 -15.78 -6.31
CA VAL A 229 34.55 -14.31 -6.38
C VAL A 229 34.38 -13.66 -5.00
N GLN A 230 34.99 -12.49 -4.87
CA GLN A 230 34.80 -11.62 -3.70
C GLN A 230 34.33 -10.24 -4.14
N SER A 231 33.24 -9.73 -3.55
CA SER A 231 32.77 -8.35 -3.75
C SER A 231 33.75 -7.36 -3.13
N CYS A 232 34.08 -6.30 -3.88
CA CYS A 232 34.95 -5.19 -3.44
C CYS A 232 34.13 -3.95 -3.04
N GLY A 233 34.77 -2.81 -2.78
CA GLY A 233 34.09 -1.57 -2.38
C GLY A 233 33.38 -0.82 -3.50
N GLY A 234 33.72 -1.06 -4.77
CA GLY A 234 33.13 -0.39 -5.95
C GLY A 234 31.96 -1.15 -6.56
N CYS A 235 31.15 -0.45 -7.34
CA CYS A 235 30.03 -1.05 -8.07
C CYS A 235 30.55 -2.04 -9.13
N ALA A 236 29.97 -3.26 -9.16
CA ALA A 236 30.39 -4.36 -10.01
C ALA A 236 31.93 -4.65 -9.98
N GLU A 237 32.56 -4.26 -8.89
CA GLU A 237 33.96 -4.56 -8.64
C GLU A 237 34.05 -5.88 -7.86
N PHE A 238 34.48 -6.93 -8.57
CA PHE A 238 34.73 -8.25 -8.02
C PHE A 238 36.19 -8.62 -8.26
N LYS A 239 36.82 -9.25 -7.29
CA LYS A 239 38.11 -9.87 -7.46
C LYS A 239 37.96 -11.38 -7.56
N LEU A 240 38.79 -11.98 -8.41
CA LEU A 240 38.97 -13.41 -8.51
C LEU A 240 40.13 -13.85 -7.63
N THR A 241 40.28 -15.16 -7.39
CA THR A 241 41.37 -15.72 -6.60
C THR A 241 42.72 -15.20 -7.05
N GLY A 242 43.52 -14.64 -6.12
CA GLY A 242 44.86 -14.07 -6.38
C GLY A 242 44.85 -12.60 -6.83
N GLN A 243 43.68 -11.97 -7.02
CA GLN A 243 43.57 -10.54 -7.31
C GLN A 243 43.39 -9.71 -6.03
N GLN A 244 43.56 -8.40 -6.10
CA GLN A 244 43.29 -7.45 -5.03
C GLN A 244 42.21 -6.47 -5.47
N CYS A 245 41.34 -6.08 -4.52
CA CYS A 245 40.38 -5.03 -4.75
C CYS A 245 41.09 -3.68 -4.99
N PHE A 246 40.65 -2.92 -6.01
CA PHE A 246 41.10 -1.56 -6.23
C PHE A 246 40.50 -0.63 -5.16
N THR A 247 39.27 -0.86 -4.78
CA THR A 247 38.58 -0.15 -3.69
C THR A 247 38.48 -1.10 -2.50
N ALA A 248 39.20 -0.79 -1.42
CA ALA A 248 39.11 -1.59 -0.20
C ALA A 248 37.63 -1.68 0.26
N ALA A 249 37.18 -2.89 0.57
CA ALA A 249 35.90 -3.06 1.24
C ALA A 249 35.93 -2.21 2.52
N ARG A 250 35.02 -1.26 2.65
CA ARG A 250 34.92 -0.48 3.88
C ARG A 250 34.31 -1.40 4.94
N PRO A 251 34.97 -1.67 6.07
CA PRO A 251 34.39 -2.44 7.17
C PRO A 251 33.41 -1.56 7.97
N THR A 252 32.44 -0.97 7.29
CA THR A 252 31.43 -0.13 7.91
C THR A 252 30.11 -0.69 7.53
N HIS A 253 29.57 -1.52 8.40
CA HIS A 253 28.28 -2.17 8.31
C HIS A 253 28.14 -3.12 7.10
N THR A 254 27.56 -4.24 7.29
CA THR A 254 27.23 -5.22 6.24
C THR A 254 26.56 -4.50 5.07
N GLY A 255 27.26 -4.32 3.96
CA GLY A 255 26.69 -3.78 2.73
C GLY A 255 25.52 -4.65 2.29
N GLY A 256 24.39 -4.04 1.86
CA GLY A 256 23.26 -4.78 1.36
C GLY A 256 23.52 -5.31 -0.05
N HIS A 257 23.16 -6.57 -0.29
CA HIS A 257 23.16 -7.19 -1.60
C HIS A 257 21.80 -7.83 -1.89
N SER A 258 21.42 -7.84 -3.18
CA SER A 258 20.26 -8.56 -3.69
C SER A 258 20.70 -9.54 -4.75
N LEU A 259 20.31 -10.80 -4.63
CA LEU A 259 20.70 -11.86 -5.54
C LEU A 259 19.50 -12.37 -6.34
N LEU A 260 19.68 -12.52 -7.66
CA LEU A 260 18.75 -13.23 -8.53
C LEU A 260 19.53 -14.20 -9.41
N LEU A 261 19.13 -15.47 -9.42
CA LEU A 261 19.68 -16.50 -10.26
C LEU A 261 18.86 -16.63 -11.54
N VAL A 262 19.54 -16.59 -12.69
CA VAL A 262 18.93 -16.70 -14.03
C VAL A 262 19.97 -17.32 -14.97
N ASP A 263 19.60 -18.29 -15.79
CA ASP A 263 20.40 -18.77 -16.90
C ASP A 263 20.42 -17.67 -17.99
N LEU A 264 21.49 -16.86 -18.03
CA LEU A 264 21.59 -15.68 -18.90
C LEU A 264 22.24 -15.97 -20.26
N ASP A 265 23.01 -17.05 -20.39
CA ASP A 265 23.67 -17.41 -21.63
C ASP A 265 23.09 -18.67 -22.29
N GLY A 266 22.16 -19.35 -21.64
CA GLY A 266 21.38 -20.46 -22.20
C GLY A 266 22.12 -21.79 -22.16
N ASP A 267 23.11 -21.94 -21.28
CA ASP A 267 23.91 -23.17 -21.16
C ASP A 267 23.30 -24.17 -20.14
N GLY A 268 22.30 -23.77 -19.40
CA GLY A 268 21.48 -24.58 -18.48
C GLY A 268 21.96 -24.55 -17.03
N ASP A 269 23.00 -23.79 -16.70
CA ASP A 269 23.33 -23.51 -15.29
C ASP A 269 22.90 -22.11 -14.86
N GLN A 270 23.01 -21.81 -13.58
CA GLN A 270 22.54 -20.55 -13.02
C GLN A 270 23.65 -19.52 -12.99
N ASP A 271 23.42 -18.40 -13.64
CA ASP A 271 24.17 -17.17 -13.51
C ASP A 271 23.63 -16.29 -12.40
N LEU A 272 24.35 -15.24 -12.05
CA LEU A 272 23.99 -14.35 -10.97
C LEU A 272 23.82 -12.90 -11.45
N LEU A 273 22.68 -12.29 -11.07
CA LEU A 273 22.51 -10.86 -11.01
C LEU A 273 22.67 -10.39 -9.56
N ASP A 274 23.61 -9.47 -9.34
CA ASP A 274 23.93 -8.89 -8.04
C ASP A 274 23.62 -7.40 -8.00
N GLY A 275 22.71 -7.00 -7.12
CA GLY A 275 22.44 -5.61 -6.79
C GLY A 275 23.09 -5.23 -5.47
N ARG A 276 23.58 -3.99 -5.36
CA ARG A 276 24.30 -3.51 -4.18
C ARG A 276 23.70 -2.20 -3.65
N ASP A 277 23.68 -2.07 -2.33
CA ASP A 277 23.02 -0.96 -1.59
C ASP A 277 23.52 0.46 -1.95
N ASN A 278 24.73 0.59 -2.49
CA ASN A 278 25.32 1.87 -2.89
C ASN A 278 25.47 2.01 -4.42
N CYS A 279 24.88 1.11 -5.19
CA CYS A 279 25.03 1.05 -6.65
C CYS A 279 23.68 1.17 -7.36
N PRO A 280 23.62 1.87 -8.51
CA PRO A 280 22.37 2.06 -9.23
C PRO A 280 22.07 0.95 -10.27
N GLU A 281 23.04 0.10 -10.61
CA GLU A 281 22.94 -0.90 -11.68
C GLU A 281 23.15 -2.31 -11.14
N LEU A 282 22.47 -3.30 -11.75
CA LEU A 282 22.71 -4.72 -11.49
C LEU A 282 24.01 -5.16 -12.15
N ALA A 283 24.90 -5.78 -11.37
CA ALA A 283 26.04 -6.52 -11.89
C ALA A 283 25.59 -7.90 -12.38
N ARG A 284 26.22 -8.37 -13.48
CA ARG A 284 26.05 -9.71 -14.01
C ARG A 284 27.34 -10.50 -13.81
N LEU A 285 27.22 -11.70 -13.26
CA LEU A 285 28.31 -12.68 -13.14
C LEU A 285 27.85 -13.97 -13.83
N LEU A 286 28.47 -14.26 -15.00
CA LEU A 286 28.22 -15.52 -15.71
C LEU A 286 28.98 -16.68 -15.04
N ASN A 287 28.27 -17.77 -14.80
CA ASN A 287 28.85 -19.03 -14.42
C ASN A 287 29.29 -19.78 -15.71
N LEU A 288 30.58 -19.83 -15.99
CA LEU A 288 31.15 -20.52 -17.12
C LEU A 288 31.64 -21.93 -16.76
N GLY A 289 31.20 -22.43 -15.60
CA GLY A 289 31.55 -23.73 -15.07
C GLY A 289 30.45 -24.76 -15.29
N THR A 290 29.93 -25.25 -14.19
CA THR A 290 28.75 -26.13 -14.13
C THR A 290 27.98 -25.82 -12.87
N THR A 291 26.71 -26.24 -12.82
CA THR A 291 25.88 -26.16 -11.60
C THR A 291 26.59 -26.67 -10.34
N ALA A 292 27.40 -27.75 -10.47
CA ALA A 292 28.12 -28.34 -9.32
C ALA A 292 29.45 -27.64 -8.99
N VAL A 293 30.08 -27.02 -9.97
CA VAL A 293 31.37 -26.33 -9.82
C VAL A 293 31.29 -25.00 -10.58
N PRO A 294 30.71 -23.97 -9.96
CA PRO A 294 30.57 -22.65 -10.58
C PRO A 294 31.93 -21.99 -10.79
N VAL A 295 32.15 -21.41 -11.96
CA VAL A 295 33.36 -20.71 -12.34
C VAL A 295 33.03 -19.35 -12.91
N VAL A 296 33.41 -18.30 -12.24
CA VAL A 296 33.25 -16.93 -12.72
C VAL A 296 34.63 -16.44 -13.26
N THR A 297 34.61 -15.78 -14.39
CA THR A 297 35.80 -15.18 -14.97
C THR A 297 35.69 -13.68 -15.14
N GLN A 298 36.78 -12.96 -15.32
CA GLN A 298 36.74 -11.51 -15.52
C GLN A 298 35.89 -11.09 -16.73
N THR A 299 35.79 -11.91 -17.76
CA THR A 299 34.95 -11.67 -18.95
C THR A 299 33.48 -11.95 -18.70
N GLY A 300 33.14 -12.78 -17.71
CA GLY A 300 31.80 -13.07 -17.28
C GLY A 300 31.19 -11.95 -16.40
N ILE A 301 32.03 -11.07 -15.85
CA ILE A 301 31.60 -9.97 -14.98
C ILE A 301 31.25 -8.73 -15.81
N SER A 302 30.09 -8.16 -15.61
CA SER A 302 29.63 -6.93 -16.26
C SER A 302 28.81 -6.08 -15.31
N ALA A 303 29.01 -4.75 -15.36
CA ALA A 303 28.19 -3.78 -14.62
C ALA A 303 26.87 -3.45 -15.32
N SER A 304 26.62 -4.00 -16.49
CA SER A 304 25.53 -3.54 -17.36
C SER A 304 24.64 -4.71 -17.80
N PHE A 305 23.68 -5.08 -16.97
CA PHE A 305 22.59 -5.97 -17.34
C PHE A 305 21.39 -5.16 -17.85
N PRO A 306 20.67 -5.57 -18.90
CA PRO A 306 21.02 -6.63 -19.85
C PRO A 306 22.10 -6.21 -20.84
N SER A 307 22.35 -4.92 -21.03
CA SER A 307 23.40 -4.39 -21.94
C SER A 307 23.88 -3.01 -21.51
N SER A 308 25.03 -2.59 -21.99
CA SER A 308 25.57 -1.24 -21.74
C SER A 308 24.74 -0.12 -22.42
N ALA A 309 23.95 -0.44 -23.44
CA ALA A 309 23.08 0.53 -24.12
C ALA A 309 21.79 0.82 -23.35
N THR A 310 21.27 -0.18 -22.65
CA THR A 310 20.01 -0.09 -21.88
C THR A 310 20.19 -0.83 -20.55
N PRO A 311 21.05 -0.31 -19.62
CA PRO A 311 21.28 -0.98 -18.36
C PRO A 311 20.03 -0.93 -17.45
N ALA A 312 19.82 -1.99 -16.68
CA ALA A 312 18.85 -2.00 -15.60
C ALA A 312 19.37 -1.08 -14.48
N ARG A 313 18.80 0.12 -14.42
CA ARG A 313 19.27 1.17 -13.53
C ARG A 313 18.13 1.78 -12.76
N VAL A 314 18.13 1.60 -11.47
CA VAL A 314 17.24 2.29 -10.51
C VAL A 314 18.03 3.40 -9.78
N ALA A 315 17.35 4.13 -8.93
CA ALA A 315 18.00 5.21 -8.19
C ALA A 315 19.21 4.71 -7.38
N VAL A 316 19.02 3.63 -6.62
CA VAL A 316 20.07 2.94 -5.83
C VAL A 316 19.55 1.55 -5.42
N PHE A 317 20.43 0.63 -5.12
CA PHE A 317 20.16 -0.72 -4.62
C PHE A 317 19.17 -1.50 -5.49
N PRO A 318 19.53 -1.85 -6.73
CA PRO A 318 18.64 -2.61 -7.61
C PRO A 318 18.46 -4.04 -7.10
N ALA A 319 17.24 -4.56 -7.18
CA ALA A 319 16.90 -5.96 -6.99
C ALA A 319 16.11 -6.49 -8.18
N GLY A 320 16.47 -7.68 -8.66
CA GLY A 320 15.81 -8.34 -9.78
C GLY A 320 14.78 -9.36 -9.33
N TYR A 321 13.68 -9.49 -10.09
CA TYR A 321 12.61 -10.46 -9.88
C TYR A 321 12.21 -11.07 -11.21
N GLN A 322 12.12 -12.40 -11.29
CA GLN A 322 11.82 -13.10 -12.54
C GLN A 322 10.44 -13.75 -12.51
N PHE A 323 9.58 -13.38 -13.45
CA PHE A 323 8.27 -13.97 -13.71
C PHE A 323 7.73 -13.48 -15.06
N ASP A 324 6.65 -14.09 -15.57
CA ASP A 324 5.97 -13.63 -16.79
C ASP A 324 5.16 -12.36 -16.45
N ALA A 325 5.78 -11.19 -16.61
CA ALA A 325 5.21 -9.90 -16.24
C ALA A 325 4.26 -9.34 -17.30
N ASN A 326 4.42 -9.76 -18.56
CA ASN A 326 3.69 -9.28 -19.73
C ASN A 326 2.65 -10.27 -20.26
N PHE A 327 2.57 -11.48 -19.70
CA PHE A 327 1.63 -12.56 -20.08
C PHE A 327 1.91 -13.17 -21.47
N ASP A 328 3.15 -13.24 -21.91
CA ASP A 328 3.53 -13.87 -23.16
C ASP A 328 4.04 -15.33 -23.00
N GLY A 329 4.03 -15.83 -21.76
CA GLY A 329 4.46 -17.18 -21.39
C GLY A 329 5.95 -17.33 -21.18
N LYS A 330 6.73 -16.26 -21.17
CA LYS A 330 8.18 -16.27 -20.95
C LYS A 330 8.53 -15.50 -19.69
N PRO A 331 9.53 -15.94 -18.93
CA PRO A 331 9.96 -15.20 -17.75
C PRO A 331 10.66 -13.89 -18.16
N ASP A 332 10.12 -12.77 -17.69
CA ASP A 332 10.70 -11.43 -17.79
C ASP A 332 11.52 -11.12 -16.53
N VAL A 333 12.28 -10.02 -16.55
CA VAL A 333 12.93 -9.48 -15.35
C VAL A 333 12.36 -8.12 -15.01
N VAL A 334 11.83 -8.00 -13.81
CA VAL A 334 11.47 -6.72 -13.19
C VAL A 334 12.60 -6.31 -12.25
N VAL A 335 13.04 -5.05 -12.33
CA VAL A 335 14.08 -4.50 -11.45
C VAL A 335 13.50 -3.34 -10.67
N ALA A 336 13.59 -3.42 -9.34
CA ALA A 336 13.15 -2.37 -8.43
C ALA A 336 14.26 -2.00 -7.43
N SER A 337 14.16 -0.84 -6.80
CA SER A 337 15.05 -0.50 -5.67
C SER A 337 14.69 -1.35 -4.45
N ASN A 338 15.69 -1.77 -3.68
CA ASN A 338 15.53 -2.54 -2.43
C ASN A 338 16.04 -1.75 -1.21
N MET A 339 16.14 -0.44 -1.30
CA MET A 339 16.57 0.39 -0.17
C MET A 339 15.56 0.34 0.99
N LEU A 340 16.05 0.53 2.21
CA LEU A 340 15.19 0.51 3.41
C LEU A 340 14.36 1.77 3.55
N ASN A 341 14.95 2.93 3.23
CA ASN A 341 14.30 4.24 3.28
C ASN A 341 15.13 5.27 2.52
N ASN A 342 14.53 6.41 2.21
CA ASN A 342 15.16 7.51 1.48
C ASN A 342 15.68 8.64 2.42
N VAL A 343 16.23 8.29 3.58
CA VAL A 343 16.72 9.28 4.57
C VAL A 343 18.12 9.77 4.25
N SER A 344 18.98 8.89 3.76
CA SER A 344 20.42 9.18 3.55
C SER A 344 20.74 9.55 2.10
N ASP A 345 20.13 8.90 1.14
CA ASP A 345 20.51 9.02 -0.26
C ASP A 345 19.75 10.12 -1.01
N LEU A 346 18.55 10.48 -0.53
CA LEU A 346 17.69 11.53 -1.09
C LEU A 346 17.53 11.40 -2.61
N VAL A 347 17.12 10.22 -3.05
CA VAL A 347 16.92 9.88 -4.47
C VAL A 347 15.47 10.11 -4.90
N SER A 348 15.20 10.11 -6.20
CA SER A 348 13.83 10.07 -6.71
C SER A 348 13.27 8.66 -6.63
N MET A 349 12.09 8.51 -6.03
CA MET A 349 11.35 7.24 -5.96
C MET A 349 10.40 7.04 -7.13
N ARG A 350 10.24 8.04 -8.00
CA ARG A 350 9.48 7.92 -9.24
C ARG A 350 10.21 7.04 -10.24
N ASN A 351 9.47 6.27 -11.03
CA ASN A 351 10.02 5.38 -12.06
C ASN A 351 11.11 4.44 -11.53
N ASN A 352 10.95 3.99 -10.30
CA ASN A 352 11.92 3.17 -9.59
C ASN A 352 11.69 1.66 -9.78
N VAL A 353 10.76 1.29 -10.68
CA VAL A 353 10.46 -0.09 -11.08
C VAL A 353 10.55 -0.20 -12.59
N GLN A 354 11.47 -1.04 -13.10
CA GLN A 354 11.72 -1.23 -14.52
C GLN A 354 11.33 -2.63 -14.98
N LEU A 355 10.84 -2.76 -16.21
CA LEU A 355 10.51 -4.03 -16.85
C LEU A 355 11.43 -4.32 -18.03
N PHE A 356 11.98 -5.51 -18.05
CA PHE A 356 12.78 -6.07 -19.15
C PHE A 356 12.08 -7.33 -19.66
N THR A 357 11.42 -7.23 -20.83
CA THR A 357 10.71 -8.35 -21.41
C THR A 357 11.65 -9.27 -22.19
N ASN A 358 11.45 -10.59 -22.01
CA ASN A 358 12.20 -11.62 -22.70
C ASN A 358 11.55 -11.97 -24.04
N SER A 359 12.23 -11.69 -25.15
CA SER A 359 11.74 -12.01 -26.51
C SER A 359 12.24 -13.33 -27.08
N ALA A 360 13.20 -14.02 -26.41
CA ALA A 360 13.73 -15.27 -26.89
C ALA A 360 12.65 -16.37 -27.00
N ALA A 361 12.68 -17.15 -28.06
CA ALA A 361 11.80 -18.31 -28.19
C ALA A 361 12.36 -19.54 -27.46
N THR A 362 13.67 -19.70 -27.45
CA THR A 362 14.45 -20.79 -26.80
C THR A 362 15.88 -20.33 -26.58
N GLY A 363 16.60 -20.98 -25.68
CA GLY A 363 18.01 -20.67 -25.38
C GLY A 363 18.18 -19.41 -24.52
N ALA A 364 19.31 -18.74 -24.68
CA ALA A 364 19.64 -17.53 -23.92
C ALA A 364 18.52 -16.47 -23.99
N PRO A 365 18.08 -15.90 -22.87
CA PRO A 365 17.05 -14.87 -22.87
C PRO A 365 17.55 -13.59 -23.56
N VAL A 366 16.64 -12.91 -24.27
CA VAL A 366 16.88 -11.62 -24.92
C VAL A 366 16.00 -10.56 -24.29
N TYR A 367 16.56 -9.85 -23.33
CA TYR A 367 15.84 -8.85 -22.56
C TYR A 367 15.81 -7.48 -23.26
N THR A 368 14.62 -6.88 -23.33
CA THR A 368 14.38 -5.56 -23.89
C THR A 368 13.69 -4.67 -22.86
N SER A 369 14.31 -3.52 -22.56
CA SER A 369 13.73 -2.53 -21.65
C SER A 369 12.40 -2.02 -22.18
N GLN A 370 11.37 -2.03 -21.33
CA GLN A 370 10.06 -1.46 -21.66
C GLN A 370 9.97 -0.02 -21.13
N PRO A 371 9.54 0.93 -21.95
CA PRO A 371 9.33 2.31 -21.49
C PRO A 371 8.19 2.35 -20.47
N GLY A 372 8.35 3.19 -19.46
CA GLY A 372 7.28 3.53 -18.55
C GLY A 372 7.23 2.71 -17.26
N GLY A 373 8.15 1.79 -17.03
CA GLY A 373 8.21 1.00 -15.79
C GLY A 373 7.16 -0.12 -15.71
N PHE A 374 7.12 -0.79 -14.57
CA PHE A 374 6.19 -1.87 -14.31
C PHE A 374 5.20 -1.45 -13.20
N LEU A 375 3.90 -1.45 -13.48
CA LEU A 375 2.78 -1.08 -12.60
C LEU A 375 2.82 0.37 -12.06
N GLN A 376 3.97 0.91 -11.70
CA GLN A 376 4.09 2.23 -11.09
C GLN A 376 3.46 3.34 -11.95
N ASN A 377 3.56 3.23 -13.28
CA ASN A 377 2.91 4.19 -14.19
C ASN A 377 1.38 4.05 -14.32
N ASP A 378 0.83 2.95 -13.84
CA ASP A 378 -0.62 2.75 -13.75
C ASP A 378 -1.22 3.29 -12.44
N MET A 379 -0.38 3.89 -11.55
CA MET A 379 -0.75 4.43 -10.23
C MET A 379 -0.55 5.94 -10.17
N ILE A 380 -1.26 6.60 -9.24
CA ILE A 380 -0.86 7.94 -8.80
C ILE A 380 0.48 7.78 -8.08
N ASP A 381 1.47 8.58 -8.45
CA ASP A 381 2.80 8.57 -7.86
C ASP A 381 3.33 10.01 -7.74
N VAL A 382 3.51 10.48 -6.51
CA VAL A 382 4.12 11.77 -6.19
C VAL A 382 5.49 11.63 -5.54
N SER A 383 6.12 10.48 -5.67
CA SER A 383 7.42 10.06 -5.12
C SER A 383 7.33 9.57 -3.68
N GLU A 384 7.08 10.42 -2.68
CA GLU A 384 7.10 10.01 -1.27
C GLU A 384 6.05 10.75 -0.44
N ALA A 385 5.47 10.05 0.54
CA ALA A 385 4.60 10.59 1.58
C ALA A 385 3.49 11.51 1.02
N ALA A 386 2.61 10.95 0.21
CA ALA A 386 1.51 11.67 -0.41
C ALA A 386 0.55 12.27 0.64
N ALA A 387 0.15 13.52 0.43
CA ALA A 387 -0.82 14.22 1.28
C ALA A 387 -1.91 14.86 0.39
N PRO A 388 -3.07 14.18 0.21
CA PRO A 388 -4.15 14.69 -0.63
C PRO A 388 -5.00 15.73 0.10
N THR A 389 -5.61 16.65 -0.68
CA THR A 389 -6.70 17.53 -0.26
C THR A 389 -7.61 17.82 -1.46
N PHE A 390 -8.87 18.15 -1.19
CA PHE A 390 -9.88 18.35 -2.23
C PHE A 390 -10.58 19.71 -2.08
N GLY A 391 -10.86 20.37 -3.20
CA GLY A 391 -11.61 21.61 -3.25
C GLY A 391 -11.82 22.08 -4.70
N ASP A 392 -12.80 22.94 -4.94
CA ASP A 392 -13.09 23.50 -6.25
C ASP A 392 -12.05 24.59 -6.58
N ILE A 393 -11.05 24.22 -7.40
CA ILE A 393 -9.93 25.10 -7.76
C ILE A 393 -10.25 25.92 -9.02
N ASP A 394 -10.98 25.33 -9.98
CA ASP A 394 -11.28 26.00 -11.24
C ASP A 394 -12.66 26.67 -11.29
N GLY A 395 -13.44 26.60 -10.20
CA GLY A 395 -14.71 27.29 -10.04
C GLY A 395 -15.87 26.65 -10.78
N ASP A 396 -15.77 25.36 -11.14
CA ASP A 396 -16.80 24.63 -11.87
C ASP A 396 -17.80 23.89 -10.94
N GLY A 397 -17.60 23.95 -9.63
CA GLY A 397 -18.45 23.36 -8.59
C GLY A 397 -18.15 21.89 -8.31
N LEU A 398 -17.09 21.33 -8.87
CA LEU A 398 -16.62 19.96 -8.60
C LEU A 398 -15.33 20.00 -7.77
N PRO A 399 -15.15 19.13 -6.79
CA PRO A 399 -13.89 19.06 -6.06
C PRO A 399 -12.76 18.57 -6.96
N ASP A 400 -11.71 19.37 -7.10
CA ASP A 400 -10.42 19.02 -7.65
C ASP A 400 -9.53 18.39 -6.59
N MET A 401 -8.36 17.86 -6.96
CA MET A 401 -7.43 17.22 -6.06
C MET A 401 -6.04 17.86 -6.12
N LEU A 402 -5.52 18.30 -4.98
CA LEU A 402 -4.12 18.62 -4.78
C LEU A 402 -3.45 17.51 -3.96
N ILE A 403 -2.21 17.17 -4.32
CA ILE A 403 -1.41 16.20 -3.58
C ILE A 403 -0.04 16.83 -3.29
N GLY A 404 0.25 17.07 -2.02
CA GLY A 404 1.59 17.38 -1.56
C GLY A 404 2.42 16.12 -1.37
N ASN A 405 3.75 16.26 -1.29
CA ASN A 405 4.66 15.15 -1.05
C ASN A 405 5.78 15.54 -0.08
N ARG A 406 6.55 14.54 0.40
CA ARG A 406 7.76 14.84 1.18
C ARG A 406 8.78 15.54 0.32
N ALA A 407 9.16 14.96 -0.76
CA ALA A 407 9.99 15.54 -1.81
C ALA A 407 10.17 14.59 -3.00
N ASP A 408 10.82 15.08 -4.02
CA ASP A 408 11.34 14.34 -5.16
C ASP A 408 12.69 14.93 -5.57
N ARG A 409 13.61 14.10 -6.06
CA ARG A 409 14.92 14.58 -6.52
C ARG A 409 14.85 14.94 -7.99
N VAL A 410 14.73 16.22 -8.27
CA VAL A 410 14.69 16.77 -9.63
C VAL A 410 15.91 17.66 -9.86
N ASN A 411 16.70 17.38 -10.92
CA ASN A 411 17.92 18.12 -11.25
C ASN A 411 18.92 18.20 -10.07
N ASN A 412 19.12 17.09 -9.37
CA ASN A 412 19.97 16.99 -8.18
C ASN A 412 19.54 17.85 -6.96
N VAL A 413 18.32 18.35 -6.96
CA VAL A 413 17.75 19.05 -5.81
C VAL A 413 16.57 18.22 -5.27
N TYR A 414 16.62 17.90 -3.97
CA TYR A 414 15.56 17.19 -3.27
C TYR A 414 14.57 18.21 -2.70
N ARG A 415 13.36 18.25 -3.27
CA ARG A 415 12.33 19.27 -2.97
C ARG A 415 10.93 18.74 -3.13
N ALA A 416 10.02 19.23 -2.30
CA ALA A 416 8.61 18.91 -2.41
C ALA A 416 7.95 19.65 -3.56
N THR A 417 6.86 19.07 -4.04
CA THR A 417 6.00 19.60 -5.09
C THR A 417 4.54 19.52 -4.66
N LEU A 418 3.69 20.30 -5.32
CA LEU A 418 2.25 20.25 -5.15
C LEU A 418 1.62 19.83 -6.49
N THR A 419 1.18 18.58 -6.57
CA THR A 419 0.57 18.01 -7.78
C THR A 419 -0.90 18.38 -7.85
N TYR A 420 -1.36 18.82 -9.03
CA TYR A 420 -2.74 19.20 -9.29
C TYR A 420 -3.40 18.28 -10.31
N TYR A 421 -4.56 17.75 -9.94
CA TYR A 421 -5.48 17.04 -10.82
C TYR A 421 -6.82 17.77 -10.84
N ARG A 422 -7.26 18.17 -12.02
CA ARG A 422 -8.58 18.77 -12.24
C ARG A 422 -9.64 17.68 -12.34
N ASN A 423 -10.79 17.87 -11.70
CA ASN A 423 -11.97 17.02 -11.89
C ASN A 423 -12.74 17.45 -13.14
N ALA A 424 -12.49 16.81 -14.27
CA ALA A 424 -13.16 17.07 -15.55
C ALA A 424 -14.36 16.12 -15.80
N GLY A 425 -14.88 15.48 -14.75
CA GLY A 425 -16.01 14.57 -14.81
C GLY A 425 -17.35 15.23 -14.52
N THR A 426 -18.16 14.50 -13.79
CA THR A 426 -19.43 15.01 -13.21
C THR A 426 -19.46 14.60 -11.74
N ARG A 427 -20.35 15.21 -10.94
CA ARG A 427 -20.51 14.87 -9.54
C ARG A 427 -20.75 13.36 -9.31
N ALA A 428 -21.56 12.72 -10.14
CA ALA A 428 -21.82 11.27 -10.04
C ALA A 428 -20.70 10.37 -10.61
N ARG A 429 -19.79 10.94 -11.42
CA ARG A 429 -18.70 10.21 -12.09
C ARG A 429 -17.47 11.11 -12.17
N PRO A 430 -16.72 11.28 -11.07
CA PRO A 430 -15.55 12.14 -11.07
C PRO A 430 -14.45 11.56 -11.97
N VAL A 431 -13.73 12.45 -12.67
CA VAL A 431 -12.60 12.12 -13.55
C VAL A 431 -11.48 13.10 -13.28
N PHE A 432 -10.45 12.68 -12.58
CA PHE A 432 -9.27 13.49 -12.32
C PHE A 432 -8.32 13.48 -13.51
N ARG A 433 -8.06 14.65 -14.09
CA ARG A 433 -7.06 14.84 -15.14
C ARG A 433 -5.84 15.55 -14.58
N PHE A 434 -4.68 14.94 -14.78
CA PHE A 434 -3.40 15.57 -14.42
C PHE A 434 -3.23 16.91 -15.14
N VAL A 435 -2.86 17.93 -14.37
CA VAL A 435 -2.59 19.29 -14.88
C VAL A 435 -1.11 19.62 -14.75
N THR A 436 -0.54 19.50 -13.55
CA THR A 436 0.86 19.79 -13.27
C THR A 436 1.33 19.09 -12.00
N ASN A 437 2.61 18.80 -11.90
CA ASN A 437 3.24 18.31 -10.70
C ASN A 437 3.84 19.42 -9.80
N ASP A 438 3.75 20.69 -10.22
CA ASP A 438 4.27 21.83 -9.45
C ASP A 438 3.27 23.00 -9.52
N TYR A 439 2.10 22.81 -8.89
CA TYR A 439 1.10 23.85 -8.76
C TYR A 439 1.66 25.00 -7.90
N LEU A 440 1.43 26.22 -8.32
CA LEU A 440 1.98 27.47 -7.77
C LEU A 440 3.51 27.61 -7.84
N GLY A 441 4.24 26.72 -8.48
CA GLY A 441 5.69 26.78 -8.60
C GLY A 441 6.44 26.64 -7.27
N LEU A 442 5.87 25.91 -6.31
CA LEU A 442 6.43 25.78 -4.96
C LEU A 442 7.78 25.06 -4.95
N ALA A 443 8.05 24.22 -5.95
CA ALA A 443 9.36 23.56 -6.08
C ALA A 443 10.53 24.56 -6.16
N ALA A 444 10.31 25.76 -6.72
CA ALA A 444 11.32 26.81 -6.79
C ALA A 444 11.74 27.36 -5.42
N GLN A 445 10.91 27.21 -4.39
CA GLN A 445 11.18 27.65 -3.03
C GLN A 445 12.08 26.69 -2.25
N GLY A 446 12.31 25.47 -2.76
CA GLY A 446 13.15 24.46 -2.11
C GLY A 446 12.55 23.87 -0.83
N LEU A 447 11.22 23.88 -0.70
CA LEU A 447 10.50 23.32 0.42
C LEU A 447 10.58 21.78 0.42
N GLN A 448 10.40 21.18 1.59
CA GLN A 448 10.18 19.75 1.75
C GLN A 448 8.91 19.50 2.58
N SER A 449 8.34 18.30 2.46
CA SER A 449 7.20 17.84 3.26
C SER A 449 5.97 18.75 3.17
N ILE A 450 5.53 19.06 1.94
CA ILE A 450 4.33 19.89 1.73
C ILE A 450 3.08 19.06 2.07
N LYS A 451 2.28 19.56 3.02
CA LYS A 451 1.00 19.00 3.47
C LYS A 451 -0.11 20.03 3.23
N PRO A 452 -0.79 20.01 2.07
CA PRO A 452 -1.80 21.00 1.73
C PRO A 452 -3.14 20.71 2.42
N VAL A 453 -3.89 21.77 2.74
CA VAL A 453 -5.29 21.72 3.18
C VAL A 453 -6.06 22.84 2.50
N LEU A 454 -7.10 22.49 1.76
CA LEU A 454 -8.05 23.45 1.16
C LEU A 454 -9.22 23.67 2.13
N VAL A 455 -9.40 24.91 2.59
CA VAL A 455 -10.38 25.27 3.60
C VAL A 455 -10.69 26.78 3.55
N ASP A 456 -11.92 27.19 3.84
CA ASP A 456 -12.28 28.62 4.01
C ASP A 456 -11.84 29.10 5.40
N LEU A 457 -10.65 29.73 5.47
CA LEU A 457 -10.03 30.17 6.72
C LEU A 457 -10.58 31.48 7.24
N ASN A 458 -11.03 32.36 6.35
CA ASN A 458 -11.45 33.73 6.66
C ASN A 458 -12.97 33.90 6.65
N ARG A 459 -13.74 32.85 6.27
CA ARG A 459 -15.20 32.79 6.20
C ARG A 459 -15.80 33.73 5.14
N ASP A 460 -15.11 33.92 4.04
CA ASP A 460 -15.62 34.68 2.91
C ASP A 460 -16.37 33.82 1.87
N GLY A 461 -16.44 32.52 2.11
CA GLY A 461 -17.09 31.52 1.29
C GLY A 461 -16.24 31.03 0.11
N ALA A 462 -15.01 31.48 0.00
CA ALA A 462 -14.04 30.99 -0.98
C ALA A 462 -13.02 30.05 -0.28
N VAL A 463 -12.56 29.05 -1.01
CA VAL A 463 -11.56 28.13 -0.50
C VAL A 463 -10.19 28.80 -0.48
N ASP A 464 -9.53 28.80 0.68
CA ASP A 464 -8.14 29.19 0.87
C ASP A 464 -7.21 27.98 0.85
N LEU A 465 -5.90 28.18 0.74
CA LEU A 465 -4.89 27.14 0.82
C LEU A 465 -4.04 27.34 2.08
N ALA A 466 -4.11 26.39 3.02
CA ALA A 466 -3.09 26.21 4.04
C ALA A 466 -2.13 25.11 3.63
N TYR A 467 -0.87 25.18 4.04
CA TYR A 467 0.08 24.08 3.87
C TYR A 467 1.19 24.11 4.90
N ALA A 468 1.50 22.94 5.42
CA ALA A 468 2.69 22.74 6.22
C ALA A 468 3.87 22.45 5.30
N ALA A 469 5.08 22.87 5.71
CA ALA A 469 6.32 22.59 5.01
C ALA A 469 7.53 22.68 5.93
N TRP A 470 8.60 22.00 5.55
CA TRP A 470 9.94 22.24 6.08
C TRP A 470 10.65 23.23 5.12
N ASP A 471 10.97 24.42 5.65
CA ASP A 471 11.60 25.51 4.92
C ASP A 471 12.97 25.82 5.54
N ARG A 472 14.07 25.53 4.84
CA ARG A 472 15.45 25.88 5.22
C ARG A 472 15.80 25.57 6.68
N GLY A 473 15.46 24.40 7.16
CA GLY A 473 15.74 23.97 8.55
C GLY A 473 14.66 24.33 9.56
N THR A 474 13.56 24.94 9.13
CA THR A 474 12.45 25.37 10.00
C THR A 474 11.14 24.74 9.55
N ASN A 475 10.37 24.24 10.50
CA ASN A 475 9.01 23.76 10.22
C ASN A 475 8.04 24.92 10.28
N VAL A 476 7.24 25.09 9.23
CA VAL A 476 6.34 26.23 9.07
C VAL A 476 4.96 25.76 8.59
N LEU A 477 3.91 26.33 9.15
CA LEU A 477 2.56 26.24 8.64
C LEU A 477 2.23 27.57 7.97
N TYR A 478 1.97 27.52 6.65
CA TYR A 478 1.63 28.69 5.83
C TYR A 478 0.15 28.69 5.46
N TYR A 479 -0.36 29.86 5.08
CA TYR A 479 -1.62 30.00 4.37
C TYR A 479 -1.53 31.04 3.25
N ILE A 480 -2.36 30.86 2.22
CA ILE A 480 -2.57 31.80 1.12
C ILE A 480 -4.08 32.02 1.00
N LEU A 481 -4.53 33.25 1.22
CA LEU A 481 -5.92 33.61 1.05
C LEU A 481 -6.28 33.66 -0.44
N ASN A 482 -7.45 33.13 -0.78
CA ASN A 482 -8.03 33.25 -2.09
C ASN A 482 -8.59 34.66 -2.28
N THR A 483 -8.16 35.37 -3.32
CA THR A 483 -8.66 36.71 -3.63
C THR A 483 -9.77 36.72 -4.67
N ALA A 484 -10.16 35.56 -5.20
CA ALA A 484 -11.29 35.42 -6.12
C ALA A 484 -12.62 35.35 -5.35
N ALA A 485 -13.68 35.82 -5.96
CA ALA A 485 -15.03 35.63 -5.39
C ALA A 485 -15.45 34.15 -5.43
N THR A 486 -16.30 33.75 -4.48
CA THR A 486 -16.89 32.41 -4.41
C THR A 486 -17.45 31.92 -5.74
N GLY A 487 -17.19 30.68 -6.13
CA GLY A 487 -17.61 30.09 -7.41
C GLY A 487 -16.86 30.63 -8.64
N ARG A 488 -15.67 31.18 -8.43
CA ARG A 488 -14.72 31.54 -9.48
C ARG A 488 -13.44 30.71 -9.30
N PRO A 489 -12.66 30.52 -10.37
CA PRO A 489 -11.35 29.91 -10.25
C PRO A 489 -10.53 30.60 -9.17
N VAL A 490 -9.85 29.82 -8.31
CA VAL A 490 -9.05 30.36 -7.22
C VAL A 490 -7.93 31.29 -7.75
N ALA A 491 -7.65 32.36 -7.03
CA ALA A 491 -6.60 33.30 -7.33
C ALA A 491 -5.49 33.25 -6.27
N PHE A 492 -4.86 32.07 -6.12
CA PHE A 492 -3.71 31.89 -5.23
C PHE A 492 -2.44 32.51 -5.82
N ASN A 493 -1.63 33.11 -4.95
CA ASN A 493 -0.30 33.59 -5.31
C ASN A 493 0.69 33.15 -4.24
N ALA A 494 1.65 32.31 -4.60
CA ALA A 494 2.65 31.77 -3.67
C ALA A 494 3.49 32.88 -2.98
N ALA A 495 3.66 34.04 -3.61
CA ALA A 495 4.36 35.17 -3.00
C ALA A 495 3.59 35.81 -1.81
N ASN A 496 2.27 35.53 -1.71
CA ASN A 496 1.42 36.01 -0.63
C ASN A 496 1.31 35.01 0.54
N ALA A 497 2.12 33.98 0.57
CA ALA A 497 2.13 33.00 1.67
C ALA A 497 2.50 33.69 3.00
N ILE A 498 1.66 33.50 4.01
CA ILE A 498 1.83 34.04 5.36
C ILE A 498 1.99 32.88 6.33
N SER A 499 2.98 32.95 7.23
CA SER A 499 3.18 31.94 8.27
C SER A 499 2.29 32.18 9.47
N PHE A 500 1.73 31.09 10.03
CA PHE A 500 1.03 31.17 11.33
C PHE A 500 2.02 31.37 12.48
N LYS A 501 1.59 32.12 13.48
CA LYS A 501 2.39 32.54 14.65
C LYS A 501 1.65 32.22 15.94
N PRO A 502 2.37 32.00 17.07
CA PRO A 502 1.73 31.96 18.38
C PRO A 502 1.03 33.28 18.68
N ARG A 503 -0.08 33.23 19.35
CA ARG A 503 -0.80 34.44 19.77
C ARG A 503 0.08 35.32 20.69
N GLY A 504 0.08 36.61 20.42
CA GLY A 504 0.85 37.60 21.20
C GLY A 504 2.31 37.67 20.81
N ALA A 505 2.75 36.95 19.79
CA ALA A 505 4.09 37.12 19.22
C ALA A 505 4.20 38.53 18.62
N THR A 506 5.20 39.30 19.03
CA THR A 506 5.57 40.53 18.34
C THR A 506 6.12 40.23 16.97
N ALA A 507 6.00 41.15 16.01
CA ALA A 507 6.48 40.93 14.66
C ALA A 507 7.96 40.47 14.70
N GLY A 508 8.20 39.25 14.14
CA GLY A 508 9.52 38.61 14.08
C GLY A 508 9.83 37.57 15.16
N THR A 509 8.92 37.30 16.12
CA THR A 509 9.14 36.33 17.19
C THR A 509 8.18 35.13 17.06
N GLY A 510 8.73 33.98 16.70
CA GLY A 510 8.13 32.67 16.82
C GLY A 510 7.20 32.29 15.67
N LEU A 511 7.25 31.01 15.32
CA LEU A 511 6.28 30.31 14.48
C LEU A 511 5.34 29.51 15.35
N LEU A 512 4.14 29.17 14.83
CA LEU A 512 3.28 28.20 15.50
C LEU A 512 4.08 26.91 15.73
N PRO A 513 4.06 26.31 16.94
CA PRO A 513 4.80 25.08 17.22
C PRO A 513 4.37 23.96 16.27
N TYR A 514 5.25 23.61 15.35
CA TYR A 514 5.05 22.61 14.30
C TYR A 514 6.34 21.83 14.09
N SER A 515 6.28 20.51 14.05
CA SER A 515 7.43 19.63 13.79
C SER A 515 7.39 19.14 12.35
N LYS A 516 8.55 18.70 11.83
CA LYS A 516 8.61 18.11 10.49
C LYS A 516 7.67 16.90 10.42
N ASP A 517 6.89 16.85 9.35
CA ASP A 517 5.92 15.80 9.08
C ASP A 517 4.68 15.74 10.01
N ASP A 518 4.49 16.70 10.91
CA ASP A 518 3.20 16.89 11.58
C ASP A 518 2.07 17.10 10.53
N MET A 519 0.86 16.65 10.84
CA MET A 519 -0.29 16.69 9.91
C MET A 519 -1.35 17.68 10.41
N PRO A 520 -1.57 18.80 9.69
CA PRO A 520 -2.62 19.77 10.03
C PRO A 520 -3.99 19.30 9.53
N CYS A 521 -5.01 19.50 10.34
CA CYS A 521 -6.42 19.33 9.98
C CYS A 521 -7.21 20.54 10.47
N PHE A 522 -7.80 21.29 9.56
CA PHE A 522 -8.62 22.45 9.89
C PHE A 522 -10.09 22.05 9.94
N THR A 523 -10.73 22.26 11.07
CA THR A 523 -12.14 21.95 11.34
C THR A 523 -12.65 22.80 12.49
N ASP A 524 -13.95 23.11 12.52
CA ASP A 524 -14.59 23.76 13.67
C ASP A 524 -14.77 22.71 14.77
N VAL A 525 -13.89 22.68 15.79
CA VAL A 525 -13.87 21.64 16.83
C VAL A 525 -14.97 21.88 17.88
N ASP A 526 -15.21 23.12 18.28
CA ASP A 526 -16.15 23.47 19.37
C ASP A 526 -17.50 24.00 18.90
N ASN A 527 -17.71 24.01 17.56
CA ASN A 527 -18.95 24.43 16.91
C ASN A 527 -19.28 25.92 17.15
N ASP A 528 -18.26 26.77 17.22
CA ASP A 528 -18.44 28.23 17.37
C ASP A 528 -18.53 28.94 16.01
N GLY A 529 -18.35 28.19 14.91
CA GLY A 529 -18.43 28.65 13.52
C GLY A 529 -17.12 29.18 12.99
N TYR A 530 -16.02 29.15 13.74
CA TYR A 530 -14.66 29.41 13.26
C TYR A 530 -13.91 28.11 13.06
N VAL A 531 -13.09 28.07 12.03
CA VAL A 531 -12.26 26.90 11.76
C VAL A 531 -11.09 26.88 12.74
N ASP A 532 -11.01 25.83 13.54
CA ASP A 532 -9.91 25.51 14.45
C ASP A 532 -8.83 24.70 13.76
N LEU A 533 -7.76 24.36 14.48
CA LEU A 533 -6.64 23.58 13.99
C LEU A 533 -6.35 22.40 14.92
N LEU A 534 -6.46 21.19 14.37
CA LEU A 534 -5.91 19.99 14.94
C LEU A 534 -4.55 19.69 14.29
N ILE A 535 -3.54 19.34 15.08
CA ILE A 535 -2.23 18.91 14.57
C ILE A 535 -1.92 17.53 15.11
N GLY A 536 -1.89 16.54 14.21
CA GLY A 536 -1.36 15.22 14.50
C GLY A 536 0.18 15.27 14.47
N THR A 537 0.82 14.69 15.49
CA THR A 537 2.23 14.92 15.77
C THR A 537 3.11 13.76 15.31
N ASN A 538 4.23 14.10 14.67
CA ASN A 538 5.34 13.19 14.41
C ASN A 538 6.31 13.08 15.62
N GLU A 539 6.40 14.10 16.49
CA GLU A 539 7.37 14.17 17.57
C GLU A 539 7.21 13.04 18.59
N VAL A 540 8.18 12.15 18.67
CA VAL A 540 8.19 11.00 19.59
C VAL A 540 8.80 11.38 20.95
N ARG A 541 9.55 12.48 21.03
CA ARG A 541 10.39 12.82 22.18
C ARG A 541 9.64 13.48 23.33
N GLU A 542 8.48 14.08 23.06
CA GLU A 542 7.69 14.75 24.09
C GLU A 542 6.51 13.89 24.55
N PRO A 543 6.48 13.44 25.82
CA PRO A 543 5.37 12.66 26.35
C PRO A 543 4.04 13.41 26.25
N GLY A 544 2.99 12.76 25.81
CA GLY A 544 1.63 13.28 25.86
C GLY A 544 1.12 14.01 24.61
N MET A 545 1.94 14.22 23.57
CA MET A 545 1.50 14.98 22.39
C MET A 545 1.19 14.09 21.19
N ALA A 546 0.02 13.44 21.13
CA ALA A 546 -0.41 12.71 19.94
C ALA A 546 -1.24 13.61 19.01
N LEU A 547 -2.27 14.25 19.54
CA LEU A 547 -3.14 15.19 18.81
C LEU A 547 -3.20 16.50 19.60
N ARG A 548 -2.82 17.60 18.99
CA ARG A 548 -2.89 18.93 19.59
C ARG A 548 -4.09 19.69 19.05
N TYR A 549 -4.83 20.39 19.94
CA TYR A 549 -5.96 21.23 19.58
C TYR A 549 -5.62 22.72 19.81
N PHE A 550 -5.70 23.50 18.74
CA PHE A 550 -5.56 24.94 18.73
C PHE A 550 -6.90 25.56 18.36
N HIS A 551 -7.49 26.32 19.30
CA HIS A 551 -8.75 27.01 19.10
C HIS A 551 -8.54 28.36 18.41
N ASN A 552 -9.38 28.64 17.39
CA ASN A 552 -9.42 29.91 16.69
C ASN A 552 -10.47 30.83 17.33
N ARG A 553 -10.06 31.83 18.05
CA ARG A 553 -10.95 32.74 18.76
C ARG A 553 -11.67 33.75 17.89
N GLY A 554 -11.55 33.67 16.57
CA GLY A 554 -12.28 34.54 15.64
C GLY A 554 -12.01 36.02 15.77
N ARG A 555 -10.94 36.42 16.46
CA ARG A 555 -10.60 37.83 16.70
C ARG A 555 -9.13 38.13 16.44
N GLY A 556 -8.89 39.22 15.73
CA GLY A 556 -7.54 39.68 15.37
C GLY A 556 -7.04 39.13 14.02
N PRO A 557 -5.77 39.31 13.72
CA PRO A 557 -5.19 38.79 12.47
C PRO A 557 -5.22 37.27 12.42
N LEU A 558 -5.54 36.69 11.26
CA LEU A 558 -5.63 35.24 11.07
C LEU A 558 -4.33 34.51 11.38
N ASP A 559 -3.18 35.13 11.06
CA ASP A 559 -1.84 34.58 11.31
C ASP A 559 -1.55 34.30 12.79
N SER A 560 -2.29 34.91 13.70
CA SER A 560 -2.13 34.78 15.16
C SER A 560 -3.44 34.46 15.90
N ALA A 561 -4.45 33.93 15.19
CA ALA A 561 -5.77 33.63 15.74
C ALA A 561 -5.78 32.35 16.59
N PHE A 562 -4.89 31.39 16.32
CA PHE A 562 -4.86 30.06 16.89
C PHE A 562 -4.14 30.02 18.25
N VAL A 563 -4.78 29.40 19.25
CA VAL A 563 -4.27 29.29 20.62
C VAL A 563 -4.32 27.84 21.05
N LEU A 564 -3.20 27.28 21.51
CA LEU A 564 -3.16 25.92 22.05
C LEU A 564 -4.05 25.81 23.27
N VAL A 565 -5.04 24.94 23.21
CA VAL A 565 -6.02 24.67 24.28
C VAL A 565 -5.76 23.31 24.92
N ASN A 566 -5.43 22.30 24.11
CA ASN A 566 -5.17 20.95 24.59
C ASN A 566 -3.97 20.35 23.83
N ASN A 567 -2.99 19.87 24.59
CA ASN A 567 -1.76 19.31 24.05
C ASN A 567 -1.83 17.78 23.86
N ASP A 568 -2.89 17.11 24.34
CA ASP A 568 -3.11 15.67 24.22
C ASP A 568 -4.62 15.40 24.04
N TYR A 569 -5.21 16.02 23.01
CA TYR A 569 -6.65 16.00 22.76
C TYR A 569 -7.12 14.58 22.46
N GLY A 570 -8.08 14.09 23.28
CA GLY A 570 -8.65 12.75 23.19
C GLY A 570 -7.74 11.64 23.72
N HIS A 571 -6.52 11.93 24.20
CA HIS A 571 -5.59 10.95 24.78
C HIS A 571 -5.42 9.69 23.93
N ILE A 572 -5.16 9.88 22.62
CA ILE A 572 -5.03 8.79 21.65
C ILE A 572 -3.77 7.98 21.94
N ARG A 573 -3.91 6.64 22.04
CA ARG A 573 -2.83 5.70 22.36
C ARG A 573 -2.88 4.47 21.43
N THR A 574 -1.73 3.81 21.26
CA THR A 574 -1.65 2.50 20.63
C THR A 574 -2.21 1.41 21.54
N ALA A 575 -2.40 0.21 21.02
CA ALA A 575 -2.86 -0.94 21.82
C ALA A 575 -1.92 -1.29 23.00
N SER A 576 -0.61 -0.96 22.91
CA SER A 576 0.37 -1.10 23.98
C SER A 576 0.31 0.04 25.03
N GLY A 577 -0.51 1.07 24.79
CA GLY A 577 -0.62 2.25 25.64
C GLY A 577 0.40 3.35 25.31
N ASP A 578 1.22 3.15 24.27
CA ASP A 578 2.21 4.11 23.82
C ASP A 578 1.55 5.24 23.02
N ARG A 579 2.24 6.35 22.92
CA ARG A 579 1.87 7.42 22.03
C ARG A 579 2.06 7.00 20.57
N PRO A 580 1.05 7.14 19.68
CA PRO A 580 1.23 6.88 18.26
C PRO A 580 2.19 7.89 17.62
N ALA A 581 3.07 7.39 16.73
CA ALA A 581 3.94 8.23 15.90
C ALA A 581 3.23 8.56 14.56
N ASN A 582 3.58 9.70 13.96
CA ASN A 582 3.09 10.14 12.65
C ASN A 582 1.57 10.18 12.56
N LEU A 583 0.90 10.71 13.60
CA LEU A 583 -0.55 10.78 13.62
C LEU A 583 -1.07 11.73 12.53
N SER A 584 -2.00 11.27 11.70
CA SER A 584 -2.66 12.05 10.66
C SER A 584 -4.16 12.10 10.94
N PRO A 585 -4.75 13.26 11.27
CA PRO A 585 -6.19 13.41 11.51
C PRO A 585 -6.94 13.85 10.26
N THR A 586 -8.19 13.44 10.12
CA THR A 586 -9.21 14.03 9.23
C THR A 586 -10.57 13.98 9.89
N VAL A 587 -11.46 14.91 9.52
CA VAL A 587 -12.80 15.04 10.15
C VAL A 587 -13.86 15.08 9.07
N ALA A 588 -14.88 14.22 9.20
CA ALA A 588 -16.08 14.23 8.37
C ALA A 588 -17.22 13.47 9.10
N ASP A 589 -18.45 13.60 8.64
CA ASP A 589 -19.57 12.75 9.07
C ASP A 589 -19.52 11.45 8.26
N PHE A 590 -18.75 10.46 8.75
CA PHE A 590 -18.54 9.21 8.03
C PHE A 590 -19.73 8.26 8.14
N ASP A 591 -20.43 8.22 9.27
CA ASP A 591 -21.55 7.31 9.48
C ASP A 591 -22.92 7.91 9.09
N GLY A 592 -22.98 9.20 8.75
CA GLY A 592 -24.14 9.90 8.24
C GLY A 592 -25.19 10.24 9.28
N ASP A 593 -24.80 10.36 10.54
CA ASP A 593 -25.69 10.73 11.62
C ASP A 593 -25.87 12.25 11.80
N GLY A 594 -25.12 13.04 11.01
CA GLY A 594 -25.12 14.51 11.01
C GLY A 594 -24.14 15.14 11.98
N ARG A 595 -23.28 14.36 12.62
CA ARG A 595 -22.22 14.81 13.52
C ARG A 595 -20.85 14.47 12.96
N PRO A 596 -19.85 15.31 13.18
CA PRO A 596 -18.53 15.02 12.68
C PRO A 596 -17.83 13.94 13.53
N ASP A 597 -17.23 13.00 12.82
CA ASP A 597 -16.31 12.00 13.35
C ASP A 597 -14.87 12.43 13.14
N LEU A 598 -13.97 12.04 14.04
CA LEU A 598 -12.54 12.15 13.87
C LEU A 598 -11.99 10.79 13.44
N LEU A 599 -11.28 10.76 12.31
CA LEU A 599 -10.55 9.60 11.85
C LEU A 599 -9.05 9.89 11.90
N THR A 600 -8.25 8.95 12.41
CA THR A 600 -6.80 9.08 12.44
C THR A 600 -6.11 7.85 11.86
N ALA A 601 -4.94 8.07 11.26
CA ALA A 601 -3.96 7.04 10.94
C ALA A 601 -2.64 7.35 11.64
N ASP A 602 -1.82 6.34 11.90
CA ASP A 602 -0.49 6.50 12.50
C ASP A 602 0.52 5.46 11.96
N ALA A 603 1.77 5.54 12.36
CA ALA A 603 2.84 4.65 11.90
C ALA A 603 2.59 3.15 12.19
N THR A 604 1.63 2.80 13.05
CA THR A 604 1.20 1.40 13.24
C THR A 604 0.36 0.87 12.09
N GLY A 605 -0.01 1.73 11.13
CA GLY A 605 -0.79 1.39 9.94
C GLY A 605 -2.27 1.15 10.19
N TYR A 606 -2.79 1.50 11.38
CA TYR A 606 -4.21 1.37 11.68
C TYR A 606 -4.97 2.67 11.50
N LEU A 607 -6.18 2.56 10.96
CA LEU A 607 -7.19 3.61 11.05
C LEU A 607 -7.93 3.50 12.38
N ARG A 608 -8.13 4.64 13.04
CA ARG A 608 -8.92 4.74 14.27
C ARG A 608 -10.03 5.77 14.07
N LEU A 609 -11.27 5.36 14.29
CA LEU A 609 -12.45 6.22 14.23
C LEU A 609 -12.91 6.56 15.65
N PHE A 610 -13.16 7.83 15.86
CA PHE A 610 -13.74 8.40 17.08
C PHE A 610 -15.05 9.07 16.69
N SER A 611 -16.14 8.29 16.71
CA SER A 611 -17.47 8.78 16.32
C SER A 611 -17.95 9.87 17.28
N ASP A 612 -18.62 10.89 16.75
CA ASP A 612 -19.16 12.01 17.55
C ASP A 612 -18.12 12.65 18.48
N TYR A 613 -16.85 12.76 18.06
CA TYR A 613 -15.73 13.14 18.94
C TYR A 613 -15.99 14.44 19.74
N ARG A 614 -16.78 15.38 19.20
CA ARG A 614 -17.16 16.63 19.89
C ARG A 614 -17.98 16.40 21.16
N THR A 615 -18.70 15.28 21.26
CA THR A 615 -19.52 14.93 22.43
C THR A 615 -18.75 14.11 23.45
N GLN A 616 -17.57 13.60 23.09
CA GLN A 616 -16.74 12.80 23.98
C GLN A 616 -15.92 13.67 24.94
N SER A 617 -15.44 13.05 26.02
CA SER A 617 -14.50 13.75 26.91
C SER A 617 -13.19 14.04 26.19
N PRO A 618 -12.73 15.30 26.16
CA PRO A 618 -11.44 15.62 25.52
C PRO A 618 -10.21 15.00 26.21
N ALA A 619 -10.41 14.39 27.38
CA ALA A 619 -9.38 13.68 28.12
C ALA A 619 -9.27 12.19 27.69
N LEU A 620 -10.28 11.63 27.03
CA LEU A 620 -10.26 10.22 26.58
C LEU A 620 -11.35 9.99 25.53
N PHE A 621 -10.92 9.67 24.30
CA PHE A 621 -11.82 9.25 23.23
C PHE A 621 -11.99 7.73 23.19
N SER A 622 -13.17 7.27 22.77
CA SER A 622 -13.47 5.87 22.53
C SER A 622 -13.18 5.55 21.07
N GLU A 623 -12.21 4.66 20.83
CA GLU A 623 -11.78 4.29 19.48
C GLU A 623 -12.51 3.07 18.93
N ARG A 624 -12.57 3.02 17.59
CA ARG A 624 -12.94 1.85 16.81
C ARG A 624 -11.93 1.64 15.70
N THR A 625 -11.46 0.41 15.50
CA THR A 625 -10.41 0.04 14.53
C THR A 625 -10.85 -0.96 13.47
N ASP A 626 -11.93 -1.72 13.70
CA ASP A 626 -12.51 -2.67 12.74
C ASP A 626 -13.31 -1.93 11.65
N LEU A 627 -12.61 -1.20 10.80
CA LEU A 627 -13.19 -0.24 9.87
C LEU A 627 -13.24 -0.72 8.43
N GLN A 628 -12.33 -1.62 8.02
CA GLN A 628 -12.24 -2.06 6.65
C GLN A 628 -13.15 -3.26 6.39
N TYR A 629 -14.12 -3.12 5.50
CA TYR A 629 -14.92 -4.23 5.04
C TYR A 629 -14.13 -5.08 4.04
N ASN A 630 -13.98 -6.37 4.36
CA ASN A 630 -13.36 -7.33 3.47
C ASN A 630 -14.46 -8.16 2.77
N PRO A 631 -14.63 -8.04 1.44
CA PRO A 631 -15.64 -8.79 0.71
C PRO A 631 -15.39 -10.31 0.69
N LEU A 632 -14.14 -10.76 0.94
CA LEU A 632 -13.82 -12.18 1.00
C LEU A 632 -14.36 -12.86 2.26
N THR A 633 -14.29 -12.18 3.39
CA THR A 633 -14.76 -12.67 4.70
C THR A 633 -16.15 -12.20 5.04
N ALA A 634 -16.63 -11.15 4.37
CA ALA A 634 -17.84 -10.39 4.66
C ALA A 634 -17.85 -9.81 6.09
N LEU A 635 -16.67 -9.52 6.63
CA LEU A 635 -16.47 -8.94 7.97
C LEU A 635 -15.82 -7.57 7.86
N TYR A 636 -15.96 -6.78 8.92
CA TYR A 636 -15.14 -5.61 9.15
C TYR A 636 -13.88 -6.02 9.90
N GLU A 637 -12.74 -5.62 9.37
CA GLU A 637 -11.41 -5.97 9.85
C GLU A 637 -10.63 -4.69 10.19
N PRO A 638 -9.61 -4.74 11.05
CA PRO A 638 -8.71 -3.62 11.22
C PRO A 638 -8.01 -3.27 9.91
N THR A 639 -8.03 -1.99 9.55
CA THR A 639 -7.36 -1.50 8.34
C THR A 639 -5.85 -1.62 8.49
N ARG A 640 -5.18 -2.10 7.45
CA ARG A 640 -3.72 -2.24 7.40
C ARG A 640 -3.18 -1.43 6.25
N LEU A 641 -2.58 -0.30 6.58
CA LEU A 641 -1.98 0.59 5.60
C LEU A 641 -0.50 0.25 5.31
N GLY A 642 0.13 -0.55 6.17
CA GLY A 642 1.55 -0.91 6.19
C GLY A 642 2.11 -0.76 7.60
N LEU A 643 3.31 -1.30 7.84
CA LEU A 643 4.02 -1.22 9.11
C LEU A 643 5.41 -0.64 8.86
N GLY A 644 5.69 0.54 9.36
CA GLY A 644 7.03 1.10 9.25
C GLY A 644 7.22 2.25 10.22
N ASP A 645 8.33 2.27 10.91
CA ASP A 645 8.67 3.33 11.87
C ASP A 645 8.70 4.72 11.21
N TYR A 646 8.81 4.76 9.89
CA TYR A 646 8.84 5.96 9.06
C TYR A 646 7.60 6.17 8.22
N SER A 647 6.58 5.30 8.32
CA SER A 647 5.38 5.43 7.51
C SER A 647 4.57 6.66 7.87
N HIS A 648 4.27 7.47 6.85
CA HIS A 648 3.43 8.65 6.94
C HIS A 648 2.19 8.46 6.08
N TYR A 649 1.04 8.80 6.63
CA TYR A 649 -0.23 8.73 5.94
C TYR A 649 -0.86 10.11 5.88
N GLY A 650 -1.27 10.55 4.68
CA GLY A 650 -2.05 11.78 4.51
C GLY A 650 -3.53 11.43 4.40
N LEU A 651 -4.35 11.80 5.38
CA LEU A 651 -5.79 11.53 5.33
C LEU A 651 -6.55 12.73 4.74
N ALA A 652 -7.50 12.45 3.84
CA ALA A 652 -8.49 13.41 3.38
C ALA A 652 -9.86 12.74 3.20
N ALA A 653 -10.91 13.45 3.52
CA ALA A 653 -12.29 13.03 3.31
C ALA A 653 -13.01 14.04 2.42
N ASN A 654 -13.76 13.56 1.43
CA ASN A 654 -14.58 14.41 0.57
C ASN A 654 -15.73 13.62 -0.06
N ASP A 655 -16.92 14.20 -0.11
CA ASP A 655 -18.07 13.65 -0.86
C ASP A 655 -17.94 14.04 -2.34
N LEU A 656 -17.10 13.29 -3.08
CA LEU A 656 -16.82 13.55 -4.49
C LEU A 656 -18.01 13.28 -5.40
N ASN A 657 -18.79 12.28 -5.07
CA ASN A 657 -19.89 11.79 -5.89
C ASN A 657 -21.23 12.48 -5.55
N GLY A 658 -21.29 13.24 -4.46
CA GLY A 658 -22.46 13.99 -4.01
C GLY A 658 -23.58 13.13 -3.43
N ASP A 659 -23.28 11.91 -2.99
CA ASP A 659 -24.27 11.02 -2.37
C ASP A 659 -24.47 11.31 -0.86
N GLY A 660 -23.74 12.27 -0.32
CA GLY A 660 -23.74 12.69 1.07
C GLY A 660 -22.90 11.76 1.98
N ALA A 661 -22.14 10.81 1.43
CA ALA A 661 -21.23 9.93 2.13
C ALA A 661 -19.79 10.27 1.73
N PRO A 662 -18.97 10.86 2.60
CA PRO A 662 -17.61 11.21 2.22
C PRO A 662 -16.79 9.97 1.91
N GLU A 663 -16.11 9.98 0.77
CA GLU A 663 -15.04 9.04 0.49
C GLU A 663 -13.82 9.37 1.34
N LEU A 664 -13.08 8.32 1.74
CA LEU A 664 -11.79 8.45 2.42
C LEU A 664 -10.66 8.22 1.44
N PHE A 665 -9.71 9.14 1.42
CA PHE A 665 -8.45 9.03 0.66
C PHE A 665 -7.29 8.97 1.64
N VAL A 666 -6.38 8.02 1.38
CA VAL A 666 -5.18 7.84 2.20
C VAL A 666 -3.96 7.96 1.30
N GLY A 667 -3.20 9.02 1.50
CA GLY A 667 -1.86 9.13 0.94
C GLY A 667 -0.91 8.24 1.71
N THR A 668 -0.03 7.54 1.00
CA THR A 668 0.91 6.57 1.57
C THR A 668 2.33 7.09 1.54
N GLU A 669 3.22 6.46 2.32
CA GLU A 669 4.67 6.70 2.27
C GLU A 669 5.22 6.49 0.86
N ALA A 670 4.71 5.48 0.14
CA ALA A 670 5.11 5.16 -1.23
C ALA A 670 4.61 6.16 -2.30
N GLY A 671 4.13 7.34 -1.90
CA GLY A 671 3.79 8.43 -2.80
C GLY A 671 2.49 8.26 -3.58
N GLY A 672 1.72 7.21 -3.33
CA GLY A 672 0.44 6.98 -3.98
C GLY A 672 -0.76 7.24 -3.09
N LEU A 673 -1.96 6.98 -3.60
CA LEU A 673 -3.21 7.13 -2.88
C LEU A 673 -4.00 5.83 -2.84
N LEU A 674 -4.63 5.56 -1.70
CA LEU A 674 -5.71 4.59 -1.54
C LEU A 674 -7.04 5.32 -1.52
N SER A 675 -8.09 4.67 -2.01
CA SER A 675 -9.44 5.21 -2.04
C SER A 675 -10.44 4.23 -1.46
N TYR A 676 -11.28 4.72 -0.56
CA TYR A 676 -12.31 3.96 0.13
C TYR A 676 -13.65 4.67 0.07
N GLY A 677 -14.70 3.92 -0.25
CA GLY A 677 -16.06 4.38 -0.09
C GLY A 677 -16.63 3.97 1.26
N THR A 678 -17.56 4.74 1.81
CA THR A 678 -18.29 4.39 3.03
C THR A 678 -19.29 3.26 2.76
N ARG A 679 -19.54 2.41 3.77
CA ARG A 679 -20.42 1.26 3.69
C ARG A 679 -21.31 1.17 4.94
N ASN A 680 -22.59 0.77 4.75
CA ASN A 680 -23.57 0.57 5.83
C ASN A 680 -23.72 1.78 6.78
N ARG A 681 -23.89 2.94 6.18
CA ARG A 681 -24.05 4.22 6.86
C ARG A 681 -25.46 4.33 7.50
N THR A 682 -25.56 4.95 8.68
CA THR A 682 -26.82 5.34 9.27
C THR A 682 -27.33 6.58 8.55
N ILE A 683 -28.39 6.47 7.77
CA ILE A 683 -29.02 7.63 7.12
C ILE A 683 -30.03 8.22 8.11
N THR A 684 -29.70 9.33 8.77
CA THR A 684 -30.70 10.14 9.48
C THR A 684 -31.53 10.89 8.45
N ALA A 685 -32.83 10.61 8.48
CA ALA A 685 -33.81 11.12 7.50
C ALA A 685 -34.06 12.62 7.64
N THR A 686 -33.06 13.48 7.34
CA THR A 686 -33.22 14.95 7.29
C THR A 686 -32.88 15.58 5.95
N ARG A 687 -32.60 14.81 4.91
CA ARG A 687 -32.57 15.30 3.54
C ARG A 687 -33.75 14.72 2.75
N THR A 688 -34.74 15.54 2.50
CA THR A 688 -35.83 15.32 1.56
C THR A 688 -35.35 15.37 0.12
N GLU A 689 -34.61 14.34 -0.26
CA GLU A 689 -34.67 13.75 -1.58
C GLU A 689 -34.73 12.25 -1.34
N ALA A 690 -35.97 11.74 -1.31
CA ALA A 690 -36.20 10.31 -1.30
C ALA A 690 -35.51 9.72 -2.51
N ALA A 691 -34.32 9.12 -2.31
CA ALA A 691 -33.82 8.15 -3.26
C ALA A 691 -34.99 7.18 -3.48
N ARG A 692 -35.55 7.15 -4.67
CA ARG A 692 -36.63 6.24 -5.04
C ARG A 692 -36.06 4.84 -4.90
N ILE A 693 -36.24 4.23 -3.72
CA ILE A 693 -35.89 2.82 -3.50
C ILE A 693 -36.80 2.05 -4.46
N LEU A 694 -36.18 1.42 -5.45
CA LEU A 694 -36.88 0.56 -6.36
C LEU A 694 -37.42 -0.62 -5.54
N ALA A 695 -38.73 -0.65 -5.30
CA ALA A 695 -39.35 -1.78 -4.63
C ALA A 695 -39.21 -3.01 -5.54
N LEU A 696 -38.54 -4.05 -5.05
CA LEU A 696 -38.30 -5.32 -5.75
C LEU A 696 -38.87 -6.46 -4.91
N SER A 697 -39.70 -7.28 -5.51
CA SER A 697 -40.22 -8.50 -4.90
C SER A 697 -39.99 -9.71 -5.79
N ILE A 698 -39.65 -10.85 -5.20
CA ILE A 698 -39.41 -12.12 -5.90
C ILE A 698 -40.26 -13.22 -5.28
N TYR A 699 -41.12 -13.84 -6.07
CA TYR A 699 -41.99 -14.91 -5.59
C TYR A 699 -42.30 -15.97 -6.67
N PRO A 700 -42.48 -17.26 -6.27
CA PRO A 700 -42.15 -17.77 -4.96
C PRO A 700 -40.65 -17.70 -4.69
N ASN A 701 -40.25 -17.53 -3.42
CA ASN A 701 -38.86 -17.60 -3.01
C ASN A 701 -38.82 -18.28 -1.62
N PRO A 702 -38.36 -19.54 -1.52
CA PRO A 702 -37.70 -20.37 -2.55
C PRO A 702 -38.55 -20.79 -3.76
N ALA A 703 -37.92 -20.97 -4.91
CA ALA A 703 -38.54 -21.37 -6.15
C ALA A 703 -37.93 -22.65 -6.73
N THR A 704 -38.75 -23.43 -7.51
CA THR A 704 -38.29 -24.70 -8.10
C THR A 704 -38.23 -24.69 -9.63
N ALA A 705 -39.19 -24.09 -10.30
CA ALA A 705 -39.24 -24.07 -11.77
C ALA A 705 -39.23 -22.67 -12.37
N THR A 706 -39.93 -21.74 -11.73
CA THR A 706 -40.04 -20.34 -12.16
C THR A 706 -40.10 -19.43 -10.96
N ALA A 707 -39.60 -18.20 -11.11
CA ALA A 707 -39.78 -17.11 -10.14
C ALA A 707 -40.29 -15.87 -10.86
N THR A 708 -41.18 -15.12 -10.23
CA THR A 708 -41.65 -13.82 -10.73
C THR A 708 -40.87 -12.73 -10.01
N VAL A 709 -40.31 -11.81 -10.78
CA VAL A 709 -39.69 -10.58 -10.29
C VAL A 709 -40.62 -9.42 -10.58
N GLU A 710 -41.06 -8.69 -9.58
CA GLU A 710 -41.95 -7.56 -9.70
C GLU A 710 -41.36 -6.28 -9.13
N THR A 711 -41.48 -5.18 -9.88
CA THR A 711 -40.89 -3.88 -9.54
C THR A 711 -41.90 -2.76 -9.75
N ALA A 712 -41.75 -1.66 -8.98
CA ALA A 712 -42.65 -0.52 -9.08
C ALA A 712 -42.54 0.25 -10.41
N LEU A 713 -41.38 0.17 -11.08
CA LEU A 713 -41.08 0.80 -12.38
C LEU A 713 -40.64 -0.27 -13.38
N PRO A 714 -40.73 -0.01 -14.70
CA PRO A 714 -40.14 -0.91 -15.69
C PRO A 714 -38.62 -1.06 -15.51
N THR A 715 -38.12 -2.30 -15.34
CA THR A 715 -36.71 -2.63 -15.12
C THR A 715 -36.23 -3.71 -16.03
N ARG A 716 -34.91 -3.73 -16.30
CA ARG A 716 -34.20 -4.91 -16.80
C ARG A 716 -33.80 -5.77 -15.62
N VAL A 717 -33.77 -7.06 -15.80
CA VAL A 717 -33.44 -8.00 -14.71
C VAL A 717 -32.27 -8.88 -15.10
N THR A 718 -31.27 -8.96 -14.23
CA THR A 718 -30.10 -9.83 -14.39
C THR A 718 -29.97 -10.73 -13.17
N VAL A 719 -29.73 -12.02 -13.40
CA VAL A 719 -29.53 -13.03 -12.36
C VAL A 719 -28.06 -13.43 -12.36
N PHE A 720 -27.44 -13.40 -11.19
CA PHE A 720 -26.06 -13.78 -10.96
C PHE A 720 -25.97 -15.00 -10.05
N ASP A 721 -24.98 -15.85 -10.26
CA ASP A 721 -24.57 -16.82 -9.26
C ASP A 721 -23.71 -16.13 -8.16
N LEU A 722 -23.34 -16.87 -7.13
CA LEU A 722 -22.55 -16.30 -6.02
C LEU A 722 -21.11 -15.92 -6.41
N THR A 723 -20.65 -16.34 -7.60
CA THR A 723 -19.34 -15.91 -8.16
C THR A 723 -19.43 -14.61 -8.94
N GLY A 724 -20.63 -14.04 -9.09
CA GLY A 724 -20.88 -12.82 -9.87
C GLY A 724 -21.08 -13.07 -11.37
N ARG A 725 -21.09 -14.33 -11.83
CA ARG A 725 -21.34 -14.68 -13.22
C ARG A 725 -22.81 -14.52 -13.53
N VAL A 726 -23.13 -13.86 -14.65
CA VAL A 726 -24.50 -13.77 -15.16
C VAL A 726 -24.98 -15.15 -15.63
N VAL A 727 -26.05 -15.66 -15.03
CA VAL A 727 -26.69 -16.94 -15.39
C VAL A 727 -27.95 -16.74 -16.22
N GLN A 728 -28.58 -15.57 -16.11
CA GLN A 728 -29.76 -15.21 -16.91
C GLN A 728 -29.88 -13.67 -16.97
N ALA A 729 -30.34 -13.14 -18.12
CA ALA A 729 -30.69 -11.72 -18.26
C ALA A 729 -31.99 -11.54 -19.03
N ALA A 730 -32.78 -10.54 -18.65
CA ALA A 730 -33.99 -10.10 -19.34
C ALA A 730 -33.80 -8.61 -19.73
N ASP A 731 -33.42 -8.36 -20.99
CA ASP A 731 -33.03 -7.05 -21.49
C ASP A 731 -34.22 -6.11 -21.80
N ILE A 732 -35.44 -6.63 -21.84
CA ILE A 732 -36.65 -5.83 -22.07
C ILE A 732 -37.11 -5.27 -20.72
N ALA A 733 -37.19 -3.95 -20.61
CA ALA A 733 -37.65 -3.30 -19.39
C ALA A 733 -39.16 -3.53 -19.18
N GLN A 734 -39.51 -4.22 -18.09
CA GLN A 734 -40.89 -4.53 -17.70
C GLN A 734 -41.04 -4.38 -16.18
N ARG A 735 -42.30 -4.22 -15.70
CA ARG A 735 -42.58 -4.20 -14.25
C ARG A 735 -42.65 -5.59 -13.66
N ARG A 736 -42.84 -6.62 -14.51
CA ARG A 736 -42.98 -8.01 -14.09
C ARG A 736 -42.22 -8.92 -15.04
N HIS A 737 -41.24 -9.66 -14.52
CA HIS A 737 -40.47 -10.65 -15.27
C HIS A 737 -40.74 -12.03 -14.71
N THR A 738 -40.83 -13.01 -15.58
CA THR A 738 -40.88 -14.43 -15.21
C THR A 738 -39.52 -15.05 -15.56
N LEU A 739 -38.79 -15.46 -14.54
CA LEU A 739 -37.51 -16.13 -14.66
C LEU A 739 -37.71 -17.63 -14.74
N SER A 740 -37.16 -18.28 -15.76
CA SER A 740 -37.12 -19.75 -15.82
C SER A 740 -35.91 -20.20 -15.00
N LEU A 741 -36.10 -21.10 -14.07
CA LEU A 741 -35.04 -21.69 -13.26
C LEU A 741 -34.57 -23.05 -13.78
N THR A 742 -35.11 -23.47 -14.93
CA THR A 742 -34.73 -24.73 -15.55
C THR A 742 -33.27 -24.70 -15.97
N GLY A 743 -32.48 -25.65 -15.48
CA GLY A 743 -31.02 -25.71 -15.73
C GLY A 743 -30.15 -24.99 -14.73
N LEU A 744 -30.72 -24.27 -13.75
CA LEU A 744 -29.98 -23.73 -12.64
C LEU A 744 -29.83 -24.79 -11.53
N ALA A 745 -28.63 -24.88 -10.96
CA ALA A 745 -28.39 -25.75 -9.80
C ALA A 745 -29.13 -25.23 -8.55
N ALA A 746 -29.53 -26.15 -7.67
CA ALA A 746 -30.06 -25.72 -6.37
C ALA A 746 -29.04 -24.86 -5.61
N GLY A 747 -29.46 -23.70 -5.15
CA GLY A 747 -28.54 -22.73 -4.51
C GLY A 747 -29.11 -21.33 -4.40
N VAL A 748 -28.26 -20.41 -3.96
CA VAL A 748 -28.59 -18.97 -3.82
C VAL A 748 -28.11 -18.21 -5.05
N TYR A 749 -28.97 -17.36 -5.59
CA TYR A 749 -28.70 -16.47 -6.71
C TYR A 749 -29.02 -15.02 -6.30
N LEU A 750 -28.37 -14.07 -6.94
CA LEU A 750 -28.68 -12.64 -6.79
C LEU A 750 -29.43 -12.15 -8.01
N VAL A 751 -30.58 -11.54 -7.81
CA VAL A 751 -31.40 -10.94 -8.85
C VAL A 751 -31.29 -9.41 -8.74
N ARG A 752 -30.71 -8.77 -9.77
CA ARG A 752 -30.60 -7.32 -9.90
C ARG A 752 -31.66 -6.82 -10.87
N ALA A 753 -32.45 -5.87 -10.45
CA ALA A 753 -33.39 -5.12 -11.27
C ALA A 753 -32.86 -3.68 -11.45
N GLU A 754 -32.87 -3.17 -12.68
CA GLU A 754 -32.29 -1.87 -13.04
C GLU A 754 -33.27 -1.06 -13.90
N GLY A 755 -33.66 0.13 -13.43
CA GLY A 755 -34.52 1.07 -14.13
C GLY A 755 -33.77 1.91 -15.18
N ALA A 756 -34.49 2.50 -16.11
CA ALA A 756 -33.91 3.36 -17.15
C ALA A 756 -33.31 4.68 -16.59
N ASP A 757 -33.72 5.07 -15.39
CA ASP A 757 -33.24 6.24 -14.65
C ASP A 757 -32.00 5.93 -13.78
N GLY A 758 -31.40 4.73 -13.91
CA GLY A 758 -30.25 4.29 -13.14
C GLY A 758 -30.57 3.77 -11.73
N THR A 759 -31.83 3.75 -11.32
CA THR A 759 -32.22 3.11 -10.05
C THR A 759 -32.03 1.60 -10.15
N ALA A 760 -31.50 0.98 -9.09
CA ALA A 760 -31.29 -0.46 -9.05
C ALA A 760 -31.69 -1.05 -7.69
N ALA A 761 -32.16 -2.29 -7.71
CA ALA A 761 -32.38 -3.09 -6.51
C ALA A 761 -31.84 -4.51 -6.70
N VAL A 762 -31.37 -5.11 -5.60
CA VAL A 762 -30.86 -6.49 -5.59
C VAL A 762 -31.57 -7.28 -4.51
N GLN A 763 -32.01 -8.50 -4.85
CA GLN A 763 -32.63 -9.42 -3.91
C GLN A 763 -32.13 -10.86 -4.13
N ARG A 764 -32.09 -11.65 -3.06
CA ARG A 764 -31.70 -13.07 -3.12
C ARG A 764 -32.85 -13.92 -3.63
N LEU A 765 -32.55 -14.87 -4.52
CA LEU A 765 -33.45 -15.92 -4.98
C LEU A 765 -32.86 -17.28 -4.58
N LEU A 766 -33.61 -18.05 -3.81
CA LEU A 766 -33.26 -19.43 -3.48
C LEU A 766 -33.91 -20.40 -4.45
N VAL A 767 -33.10 -21.15 -5.20
CA VAL A 767 -33.53 -22.21 -6.11
C VAL A 767 -33.43 -23.56 -5.39
N ARG A 768 -34.50 -24.38 -5.45
CA ARG A 768 -34.57 -25.72 -4.86
C ARG A 768 -34.59 -26.82 -5.91
#